data_dd4da88ba25715ec8eb859153bb5c968
#
_entry.id   dd4da88ba25715ec8eb859153bb5c968
#
_cell.length_a   1.000
_cell.length_b   1.000
_cell.length_c   1.000
_cell.angle_alpha   90.00
_cell.angle_beta   90.00
_cell.angle_gamma   90.00
#
_symmetry.space_group_name_H-M   'P 1'
#
loop_
_entity.id
_entity.type
_entity.pdbx_description
1 polymer ?
#
loop_
_entity_poly.entity_id
_entity_poly.type
_entity_poly.pdbx_seq_one_letter_code
_entity_poly.pdbx_strand_id
1 'polypeptide(L)'
;MKTNTMLRSALSASLAAALLAATAACGSAEALPVKALQPKQVEENPYMAKSDANIHHDGYNTDSTDEILPLAIYPEINVSYETTNANASPAIYFDSYGHAVVPLLGGIAIRDLNAEEAKTLGYFSPKQHDGGGYLIQSSYTFLDAENRIVCPTSNNHVLMLRATDEAGNVLPEFEKVLDIDIKAAAEAALGKELTQNLLSVVFDYDGNLWFATGGFRIYPERQQQGVLGYIAHSAMEAILNGEQTDLSKAVFVYELTPGEGAENGIAASKDGAVILTNKNCYLLRAADGVDVAWSTSYESVGAKVSGENDKTTGGGLAWGGGCSPTLTPNLVMFTDNADPVNLLALDMKTGEVVASMPVLDDLPEGYQVAVENSAIVYDDGAGTVSTIVCNWFGAGNAGLADPNSDSSIQSYANIYDQNWLMKGNVMIAPGVERVDTVKTDSGYEMRSIWSRNDLSDTSIFKLSTATGYIYGYVQDLNTGMWQYIILDFATGETVFTMDVSNKYGYNNMAIGMYAGNSGNALYCPTGYLELLRLQDRFVYLPEMPYREVDLDKAARNVLSQEQFERGGGEGTVASWCNTATIRNVHPNTTVAFRMNNLSGSTSDLTLYAYGTDGRLQQVASELWKITDETGEAVTELTDGVLYELRVTVADGGDFDLSEAEKEIKISVVLGK
;
A
#
# COMPACT_ATOMS: atom_id res chain seq x y z
N MET A 1 9.24 -59.18 -17.64
CA MET A 1 8.45 -58.88 -16.43
C MET A 1 9.07 -57.87 -15.46
N LYS A 2 10.21 -57.26 -15.78
CA LYS A 2 10.87 -56.26 -14.89
C LYS A 2 10.65 -54.78 -15.30
N THR A 3 10.10 -54.54 -16.50
CA THR A 3 9.89 -53.19 -17.03
C THR A 3 8.55 -52.54 -16.62
N ASN A 4 7.58 -53.33 -16.19
CA ASN A 4 6.26 -52.82 -15.78
C ASN A 4 6.19 -52.35 -14.33
N THR A 5 7.16 -52.70 -13.50
CA THR A 5 7.18 -52.29 -12.08
C THR A 5 7.81 -50.91 -11.91
N MET A 6 8.78 -50.54 -12.75
CA MET A 6 9.39 -49.19 -12.72
C MET A 6 8.47 -48.08 -13.28
N LEU A 7 7.65 -48.42 -14.30
CA LEU A 7 6.67 -47.44 -14.80
C LEU A 7 5.53 -47.15 -13.80
N ARG A 8 5.14 -48.13 -13.01
CA ARG A 8 4.09 -47.95 -12.00
C ARG A 8 4.58 -47.18 -10.79
N SER A 9 5.83 -47.33 -10.39
CA SER A 9 6.42 -46.54 -9.30
C SER A 9 6.75 -45.10 -9.72
N ALA A 10 7.09 -44.85 -10.99
CA ALA A 10 7.28 -43.50 -11.51
C ALA A 10 5.94 -42.75 -11.68
N LEU A 11 4.88 -43.44 -12.11
CA LEU A 11 3.54 -42.85 -12.20
C LEU A 11 2.93 -42.56 -10.81
N SER A 12 3.16 -43.43 -9.82
CA SER A 12 2.67 -43.18 -8.46
C SER A 12 3.45 -42.07 -7.74
N ALA A 13 4.73 -41.90 -8.02
CA ALA A 13 5.54 -40.81 -7.48
C ALA A 13 5.17 -39.45 -8.12
N SER A 14 4.91 -39.45 -9.42
CA SER A 14 4.45 -38.22 -10.11
C SER A 14 2.99 -37.85 -9.75
N LEU A 15 2.12 -38.83 -9.50
CA LEU A 15 0.77 -38.53 -9.00
C LEU A 15 0.78 -38.06 -7.56
N ALA A 16 1.65 -38.58 -6.70
CA ALA A 16 1.82 -38.10 -5.34
C ALA A 16 2.45 -36.69 -5.27
N ALA A 17 3.41 -36.41 -6.16
CA ALA A 17 3.97 -35.07 -6.29
C ALA A 17 2.96 -34.06 -6.88
N ALA A 18 2.13 -34.47 -7.82
CA ALA A 18 1.04 -33.66 -8.36
C ALA A 18 -0.10 -33.45 -7.35
N LEU A 19 -0.40 -34.45 -6.48
CA LEU A 19 -1.34 -34.25 -5.38
C LEU A 19 -0.78 -33.35 -4.28
N LEU A 20 0.53 -33.44 -3.98
CA LEU A 20 1.18 -32.55 -3.04
C LEU A 20 1.28 -31.11 -3.59
N ALA A 21 1.50 -30.93 -4.89
CA ALA A 21 1.46 -29.62 -5.52
C ALA A 21 0.03 -29.06 -5.62
N ALA A 22 -1.00 -29.92 -5.81
CA ALA A 22 -2.40 -29.49 -5.82
C ALA A 22 -2.92 -29.14 -4.41
N THR A 23 -2.36 -29.75 -3.35
CA THR A 23 -2.69 -29.37 -1.97
C THR A 23 -1.97 -28.10 -1.51
N ALA A 24 -0.88 -27.69 -2.17
CA ALA A 24 -0.25 -26.38 -1.92
C ALA A 24 -1.02 -25.21 -2.56
N ALA A 25 -1.91 -25.49 -3.53
CA ALA A 25 -2.78 -24.48 -4.16
C ALA A 25 -4.14 -24.30 -3.45
N CYS A 26 -4.49 -25.19 -2.50
CA CYS A 26 -5.62 -25.01 -1.60
C CYS A 26 -5.06 -24.55 -0.27
N GLY A 27 -5.19 -23.26 0.05
CA GLY A 27 -4.75 -22.69 1.32
C GLY A 27 -5.07 -23.63 2.49
N SER A 28 -4.13 -23.80 3.40
CA SER A 28 -4.30 -24.67 4.55
C SER A 28 -5.36 -24.10 5.49
N ALA A 29 -6.07 -24.95 6.20
CA ALA A 29 -6.95 -24.56 7.30
C ALA A 29 -6.16 -23.91 8.47
N GLU A 30 -4.85 -24.07 8.50
CA GLU A 30 -3.96 -23.48 9.48
C GLU A 30 -3.38 -22.18 8.94
N ALA A 31 -3.52 -21.10 9.74
CA ALA A 31 -2.83 -19.84 9.50
C ALA A 31 -1.31 -20.04 9.43
N LEU A 32 -0.64 -19.24 8.63
CA LEU A 32 0.80 -19.11 8.76
C LEU A 32 1.15 -18.68 10.19
N PRO A 33 2.15 -19.30 10.82
CA PRO A 33 2.50 -18.95 12.20
C PRO A 33 3.00 -17.50 12.28
N VAL A 34 2.39 -16.71 13.15
CA VAL A 34 2.83 -15.33 13.37
C VAL A 34 4.24 -15.30 13.94
N LYS A 35 5.09 -14.49 13.33
CA LYS A 35 6.49 -14.25 13.70
C LYS A 35 6.72 -12.76 13.94
N ALA A 36 5.85 -12.15 14.74
CA ALA A 36 5.84 -10.72 14.98
C ALA A 36 7.23 -10.16 15.29
N LEU A 37 7.54 -9.06 14.62
CA LEU A 37 8.72 -8.24 14.85
C LEU A 37 8.40 -7.16 15.89
N GLN A 38 9.40 -6.38 16.30
CA GLN A 38 9.12 -5.15 17.04
C GLN A 38 8.39 -4.16 16.11
N PRO A 39 7.54 -3.30 16.64
CA PRO A 39 6.92 -2.24 15.84
C PRO A 39 7.99 -1.39 15.14
N LYS A 40 7.68 -0.92 13.94
CA LYS A 40 8.60 -0.09 13.16
C LYS A 40 8.92 1.22 13.89
N GLN A 41 10.15 1.70 13.74
CA GLN A 41 10.63 2.93 14.37
C GLN A 41 10.34 4.14 13.44
N VAL A 42 9.07 4.44 13.22
CA VAL A 42 8.62 5.58 12.43
C VAL A 42 7.89 6.55 13.34
N GLU A 43 8.28 7.80 13.27
CA GLU A 43 7.58 8.86 13.98
C GLU A 43 6.39 9.33 13.14
N GLU A 44 5.20 9.39 13.76
CA GLU A 44 3.99 9.85 13.06
C GLU A 44 4.14 11.31 12.60
N ASN A 45 3.85 11.57 11.34
CA ASN A 45 3.77 12.94 10.83
C ASN A 45 2.39 13.53 11.20
N PRO A 46 2.33 14.62 11.99
CA PRO A 46 1.06 15.17 12.48
C PRO A 46 0.19 15.79 11.37
N TYR A 47 0.75 15.98 10.16
CA TYR A 47 0.06 16.57 9.01
C TYR A 47 -0.30 15.56 7.92
N MET A 48 -0.01 14.27 8.13
CA MET A 48 -0.38 13.19 7.22
C MET A 48 -1.34 12.21 7.90
N ALA A 49 -2.13 11.50 7.12
CA ALA A 49 -2.97 10.43 7.64
C ALA A 49 -2.11 9.32 8.27
N LYS A 50 -2.70 8.60 9.23
CA LYS A 50 -1.97 7.60 10.03
C LYS A 50 -1.86 6.22 9.38
N SER A 51 -2.70 5.94 8.38
CA SER A 51 -2.69 4.69 7.63
C SER A 51 -1.89 4.84 6.33
N ASP A 52 -2.09 3.95 5.36
CA ASP A 52 -1.50 4.09 4.02
C ASP A 52 -1.80 5.49 3.44
N ALA A 53 -1.00 6.48 3.82
CA ALA A 53 -1.22 7.88 3.52
C ALA A 53 -0.66 8.29 2.15
N ASN A 54 0.40 7.62 1.70
CA ASN A 54 1.08 7.87 0.43
C ASN A 54 1.48 6.54 -0.24
N ILE A 55 2.11 6.60 -1.41
CA ILE A 55 2.54 5.40 -2.16
C ILE A 55 3.47 4.47 -1.36
N HIS A 56 4.19 4.99 -0.39
CA HIS A 56 5.15 4.27 0.45
C HIS A 56 4.68 4.08 1.89
N HIS A 57 3.38 4.17 2.14
CA HIS A 57 2.69 3.97 3.40
C HIS A 57 2.80 5.14 4.38
N ASP A 58 3.99 5.65 4.69
CA ASP A 58 4.21 6.68 5.71
C ASP A 58 5.18 7.79 5.26
N GLY A 59 5.36 8.80 6.10
CA GLY A 59 6.23 9.93 5.82
C GLY A 59 7.72 9.57 5.66
N TYR A 60 8.16 8.43 6.22
CA TYR A 60 9.52 7.90 6.08
C TYR A 60 9.69 7.06 4.81
N ASN A 61 8.62 6.78 4.07
CA ASN A 61 8.60 5.91 2.89
C ASN A 61 9.05 4.48 3.18
N THR A 62 8.63 3.88 4.31
CA THR A 62 9.18 2.59 4.76
C THR A 62 8.65 1.37 4.04
N ASP A 63 7.51 1.47 3.39
CA ASP A 63 6.80 0.31 2.82
C ASP A 63 6.57 -0.82 3.82
N SER A 64 6.53 -0.47 5.11
CA SER A 64 6.29 -1.36 6.24
C SER A 64 5.04 -0.94 6.99
N THR A 65 4.31 -1.91 7.52
CA THR A 65 3.10 -1.67 8.34
C THR A 65 3.14 -2.49 9.62
N ASP A 66 2.54 -1.95 10.68
CA ASP A 66 2.29 -2.69 11.92
C ASP A 66 0.92 -3.41 11.92
N GLU A 67 0.20 -3.34 10.80
CA GLU A 67 -1.07 -4.03 10.61
C GLU A 67 -0.87 -5.52 10.35
N ILE A 68 -1.84 -6.32 10.80
CA ILE A 68 -1.91 -7.75 10.48
C ILE A 68 -2.39 -7.89 9.04
N LEU A 69 -1.56 -8.46 8.19
CA LEU A 69 -1.89 -8.79 6.81
C LEU A 69 -2.29 -10.28 6.67
N PRO A 70 -2.82 -10.71 5.52
CA PRO A 70 -3.31 -12.08 5.34
C PRO A 70 -2.30 -13.16 5.73
N LEU A 71 -2.75 -14.15 6.49
CA LEU A 71 -1.96 -15.29 6.95
C LEU A 71 -2.26 -16.58 6.15
N ALA A 72 -2.82 -16.44 4.96
CA ALA A 72 -3.19 -17.52 4.05
C ALA A 72 -4.24 -18.48 4.63
N ILE A 73 -5.17 -17.98 5.42
CA ILE A 73 -6.26 -18.78 5.99
C ILE A 73 -7.43 -18.80 5.00
N TYR A 74 -7.54 -19.86 4.19
CA TYR A 74 -8.49 -19.92 3.07
C TYR A 74 -8.47 -18.63 2.24
N PRO A 75 -7.30 -18.25 1.72
CA PRO A 75 -7.13 -16.98 1.03
C PRO A 75 -7.98 -16.95 -0.25
N GLU A 76 -8.47 -15.78 -0.57
CA GLU A 76 -9.18 -15.53 -1.83
C GLU A 76 -8.69 -14.25 -2.47
N ILE A 77 -8.70 -14.25 -3.80
CA ILE A 77 -8.45 -13.06 -4.60
C ILE A 77 -9.76 -12.59 -5.19
N ASN A 78 -10.14 -11.37 -4.86
CA ASN A 78 -11.26 -10.69 -5.48
C ASN A 78 -10.74 -9.67 -6.48
N VAL A 79 -11.34 -9.63 -7.65
CA VAL A 79 -11.02 -8.68 -8.71
C VAL A 79 -12.15 -7.68 -8.81
N SER A 80 -11.83 -6.40 -8.67
CA SER A 80 -12.78 -5.33 -8.96
C SER A 80 -12.31 -4.55 -10.17
N TYR A 81 -13.23 -4.27 -11.07
CA TYR A 81 -12.95 -3.48 -12.26
C TYR A 81 -13.19 -2.00 -11.97
N GLU A 82 -12.24 -1.17 -12.35
CA GLU A 82 -12.43 0.27 -12.38
C GLU A 82 -13.07 0.63 -13.72
N THR A 83 -14.30 1.08 -13.69
CA THR A 83 -15.04 1.42 -14.93
C THR A 83 -14.78 2.81 -15.47
N THR A 84 -13.90 3.58 -14.83
CA THR A 84 -13.52 4.91 -15.32
C THR A 84 -12.51 4.78 -16.46
N ASN A 85 -12.62 5.63 -17.48
CA ASN A 85 -11.70 5.68 -18.63
C ASN A 85 -10.29 6.18 -18.27
N ALA A 86 -9.83 5.98 -17.05
CA ALA A 86 -8.56 6.46 -16.56
C ALA A 86 -7.59 5.30 -16.41
N ASN A 87 -6.40 5.46 -16.94
CA ASN A 87 -5.35 4.47 -16.92
C ASN A 87 -4.76 4.33 -15.51
N ALA A 88 -4.52 3.11 -15.06
CA ALA A 88 -3.79 2.67 -13.89
C ALA A 88 -3.92 3.54 -12.62
N SER A 89 -4.34 2.93 -11.53
CA SER A 89 -4.21 3.54 -10.20
C SER A 89 -2.87 3.11 -9.61
N PRO A 90 -1.90 4.01 -9.42
CA PRO A 90 -0.63 3.66 -8.81
C PRO A 90 -0.72 3.49 -7.29
N ALA A 91 -1.77 4.00 -6.66
CA ALA A 91 -1.88 4.01 -5.22
C ALA A 91 -3.33 3.88 -4.75
N ILE A 92 -3.50 3.36 -3.54
CA ILE A 92 -4.77 3.33 -2.82
C ILE A 92 -4.48 3.80 -1.41
N TYR A 93 -5.18 4.82 -0.97
CA TYR A 93 -5.10 5.33 0.39
C TYR A 93 -6.39 5.06 1.11
N PHE A 94 -6.35 5.01 2.43
CA PHE A 94 -7.55 4.82 3.23
C PHE A 94 -7.74 6.02 4.16
N ASP A 95 -8.91 6.64 4.08
CA ASP A 95 -9.27 7.69 5.01
C ASP A 95 -9.64 7.11 6.40
N SER A 96 -9.76 7.96 7.41
CA SER A 96 -10.10 7.52 8.76
C SER A 96 -11.52 6.96 8.89
N TYR A 97 -12.35 7.11 7.86
CA TYR A 97 -13.70 6.56 7.78
C TYR A 97 -13.75 5.19 7.10
N GLY A 98 -12.62 4.71 6.57
CA GLY A 98 -12.49 3.42 5.91
C GLY A 98 -12.81 3.44 4.42
N HIS A 99 -12.93 4.61 3.81
CA HIS A 99 -13.06 4.69 2.35
C HIS A 99 -11.70 4.55 1.68
N ALA A 100 -11.69 3.87 0.55
CA ALA A 100 -10.51 3.85 -0.32
C ALA A 100 -10.49 5.08 -1.21
N VAL A 101 -9.43 5.86 -1.12
CA VAL A 101 -9.12 6.97 -2.01
C VAL A 101 -8.22 6.45 -3.11
N VAL A 102 -8.71 6.47 -4.34
CA VAL A 102 -8.05 5.88 -5.51
C VAL A 102 -7.73 6.99 -6.51
N PRO A 103 -6.51 7.56 -6.48
CA PRO A 103 -6.10 8.56 -7.47
C PRO A 103 -5.79 7.90 -8.80
N LEU A 104 -6.37 8.44 -9.86
CA LEU A 104 -6.25 8.03 -11.24
C LEU A 104 -5.68 9.19 -12.05
N LEU A 105 -5.07 8.94 -13.20
CA LEU A 105 -4.60 10.02 -14.09
C LEU A 105 -5.71 11.01 -14.46
N GLY A 106 -6.92 10.51 -14.68
CA GLY A 106 -8.08 11.31 -15.08
C GLY A 106 -8.93 11.87 -13.95
N GLY A 107 -8.60 11.58 -12.69
CA GLY A 107 -9.39 12.02 -11.55
C GLY A 107 -9.10 11.25 -10.26
N ILE A 108 -9.99 11.36 -9.30
CA ILE A 108 -9.86 10.67 -8.00
C ILE A 108 -11.21 10.02 -7.67
N ALA A 109 -11.21 8.73 -7.42
CA ALA A 109 -12.38 7.99 -6.97
C ALA A 109 -12.34 7.76 -5.45
N ILE A 110 -13.49 7.89 -4.81
CA ILE A 110 -13.71 7.38 -3.45
C ILE A 110 -14.52 6.10 -3.57
N ARG A 111 -14.05 5.03 -2.96
CA ARG A 111 -14.64 3.70 -3.09
C ARG A 111 -14.87 3.04 -1.73
N ASP A 112 -15.94 2.26 -1.66
CA ASP A 112 -16.13 1.26 -0.64
C ASP A 112 -15.62 -0.08 -1.18
N LEU A 113 -14.46 -0.51 -0.69
CA LEU A 113 -13.84 -1.79 -1.06
C LEU A 113 -14.24 -2.92 -0.10
N ASN A 114 -14.98 -2.63 0.97
CA ASN A 114 -15.49 -3.62 1.91
C ASN A 114 -16.86 -4.18 1.47
N ALA A 115 -17.53 -3.53 0.51
CA ALA A 115 -18.74 -4.06 -0.08
C ALA A 115 -18.45 -5.38 -0.83
N GLU A 116 -19.45 -6.25 -0.96
CA GLU A 116 -19.36 -7.50 -1.71
C GLU A 116 -18.92 -7.26 -3.16
N GLU A 117 -19.44 -6.17 -3.77
CA GLU A 117 -18.90 -5.59 -4.99
C GLU A 117 -18.34 -4.21 -4.67
N ALA A 118 -17.08 -3.95 -5.04
CA ALA A 118 -16.47 -2.64 -4.82
C ALA A 118 -17.32 -1.53 -5.46
N LYS A 119 -17.69 -0.52 -4.66
CA LYS A 119 -18.62 0.51 -5.07
C LYS A 119 -17.95 1.88 -5.08
N THR A 120 -18.08 2.61 -6.19
CA THR A 120 -17.69 4.01 -6.26
C THR A 120 -18.73 4.88 -5.56
N LEU A 121 -18.29 5.63 -4.55
CA LEU A 121 -19.11 6.51 -3.73
C LEU A 121 -19.09 7.95 -4.24
N GLY A 122 -17.96 8.38 -4.82
CA GLY A 122 -17.76 9.71 -5.36
C GLY A 122 -16.59 9.75 -6.35
N TYR A 123 -16.58 10.77 -7.20
CA TYR A 123 -15.53 10.94 -8.20
C TYR A 123 -15.25 12.41 -8.49
N PHE A 124 -13.98 12.79 -8.42
CA PHE A 124 -13.49 14.09 -8.90
C PHE A 124 -12.85 13.91 -10.28
N SER A 125 -13.22 14.77 -11.22
CA SER A 125 -12.62 14.84 -12.55
C SER A 125 -12.21 16.26 -12.86
N PRO A 126 -10.94 16.55 -13.15
CA PRO A 126 -10.49 17.87 -13.62
C PRO A 126 -11.32 18.40 -14.78
N LYS A 127 -11.66 17.52 -15.72
CA LYS A 127 -12.47 17.87 -16.89
C LYS A 127 -13.89 18.33 -16.55
N GLN A 128 -14.51 17.71 -15.56
CA GLN A 128 -15.89 18.03 -15.15
C GLN A 128 -15.93 19.24 -14.23
N HIS A 129 -14.97 19.40 -13.31
CA HIS A 129 -14.96 20.45 -12.30
C HIS A 129 -14.39 21.77 -12.83
N ASP A 130 -13.30 21.71 -13.58
CA ASP A 130 -12.56 22.90 -14.02
C ASP A 130 -12.63 23.13 -15.52
N GLY A 131 -13.29 22.23 -16.28
CA GLY A 131 -13.20 22.22 -17.75
C GLY A 131 -11.78 21.98 -18.24
N GLY A 132 -10.89 21.55 -17.35
CA GLY A 132 -9.45 21.50 -17.54
C GLY A 132 -8.98 20.21 -18.19
N GLY A 133 -7.87 20.32 -18.93
CA GLY A 133 -7.17 19.21 -19.58
C GLY A 133 -5.94 18.71 -18.81
N TYR A 134 -5.83 18.96 -17.51
CA TYR A 134 -4.72 18.47 -16.70
C TYR A 134 -4.98 17.08 -16.13
N LEU A 135 -3.90 16.39 -15.79
CA LEU A 135 -3.92 15.07 -15.17
C LEU A 135 -3.51 15.17 -13.69
N ILE A 136 -3.99 14.24 -12.89
CA ILE A 136 -3.53 14.04 -11.52
C ILE A 136 -2.20 13.28 -11.54
N GLN A 137 -1.22 13.72 -10.77
CA GLN A 137 0.02 12.98 -10.52
C GLN A 137 -0.25 11.92 -9.44
N SER A 138 -0.90 10.85 -9.87
CA SER A 138 -1.52 9.88 -8.97
C SER A 138 -0.53 9.20 -8.02
N SER A 139 0.71 8.95 -8.44
CA SER A 139 1.75 8.34 -7.60
C SER A 139 2.17 9.20 -6.42
N TYR A 140 2.07 10.52 -6.53
CA TYR A 140 2.53 11.46 -5.50
C TYR A 140 1.37 12.22 -4.84
N THR A 141 0.17 11.72 -5.00
CA THR A 141 -0.99 12.09 -4.20
C THR A 141 -0.85 11.50 -2.81
N PHE A 142 -1.36 12.18 -1.79
CA PHE A 142 -1.39 11.66 -0.43
C PHE A 142 -2.60 12.18 0.36
N LEU A 143 -2.85 11.59 1.52
CA LEU A 143 -3.86 12.05 2.47
C LEU A 143 -3.22 12.83 3.61
N ASP A 144 -3.78 14.01 3.90
CA ASP A 144 -3.41 14.74 5.10
C ASP A 144 -4.14 14.23 6.35
N ALA A 145 -3.78 14.78 7.51
CA ALA A 145 -4.34 14.36 8.81
C ALA A 145 -5.85 14.64 8.96
N GLU A 146 -6.44 15.47 8.08
CA GLU A 146 -7.87 15.77 8.03
C GLU A 146 -8.60 15.00 6.92
N ASN A 147 -8.00 13.96 6.36
CA ASN A 147 -8.50 13.17 5.23
C ASN A 147 -8.69 14.00 3.93
N ARG A 148 -8.04 15.15 3.80
CA ARG A 148 -8.03 15.89 2.54
C ARG A 148 -7.02 15.26 1.60
N ILE A 149 -7.38 15.24 0.33
CA ILE A 149 -6.55 14.64 -0.72
C ILE A 149 -5.66 15.74 -1.28
N VAL A 150 -4.35 15.60 -1.07
CA VAL A 150 -3.34 16.53 -1.59
C VAL A 150 -2.73 15.93 -2.84
N CYS A 151 -2.90 16.58 -3.97
CA CYS A 151 -2.45 16.03 -5.26
C CYS A 151 -1.73 17.06 -6.13
N PRO A 152 -0.51 16.76 -6.57
CA PRO A 152 0.14 17.50 -7.63
C PRO A 152 -0.50 17.17 -8.99
N THR A 153 -0.44 18.10 -9.92
CA THR A 153 -1.09 17.98 -11.23
C THR A 153 -0.12 18.25 -12.38
N SER A 154 -0.45 17.76 -13.57
CA SER A 154 0.38 17.91 -14.77
C SER A 154 0.49 19.35 -15.28
N ASN A 155 -0.36 20.27 -14.83
CA ASN A 155 -0.27 21.70 -15.08
C ASN A 155 0.44 22.46 -13.97
N ASN A 156 1.20 21.76 -13.11
CA ASN A 156 2.04 22.28 -12.04
C ASN A 156 1.29 22.90 -10.83
N HIS A 157 0.02 22.56 -10.65
CA HIS A 157 -0.72 22.96 -9.47
C HIS A 157 -0.63 21.89 -8.37
N VAL A 158 -0.74 22.32 -7.13
CA VAL A 158 -1.14 21.47 -6.01
C VAL A 158 -2.59 21.75 -5.71
N LEU A 159 -3.41 20.71 -5.77
CA LEU A 159 -4.80 20.77 -5.33
C LEU A 159 -4.93 20.10 -3.95
N MET A 160 -5.80 20.66 -3.12
CA MET A 160 -6.27 19.98 -1.92
C MET A 160 -7.79 19.87 -2.01
N LEU A 161 -8.28 18.63 -1.93
CA LEU A 161 -9.69 18.31 -2.11
C LEU A 161 -10.25 17.73 -0.81
N ARG A 162 -11.43 18.24 -0.42
CA ARG A 162 -12.25 17.60 0.61
C ARG A 162 -13.30 16.74 -0.08
N ALA A 163 -13.26 15.43 0.17
CA ALA A 163 -14.16 14.45 -0.41
C ALA A 163 -15.26 13.99 0.54
N THR A 164 -15.09 14.21 1.85
CA THR A 164 -16.03 13.79 2.91
C THR A 164 -16.40 14.95 3.82
N ASP A 165 -17.59 14.88 4.42
CA ASP A 165 -17.97 15.76 5.52
C ASP A 165 -17.38 15.28 6.88
N GLU A 166 -17.64 16.03 7.95
CA GLU A 166 -17.14 15.70 9.30
C GLU A 166 -17.72 14.39 9.87
N ALA A 167 -18.84 13.92 9.32
CA ALA A 167 -19.45 12.65 9.69
C ALA A 167 -18.96 11.47 8.82
N GLY A 168 -18.06 11.73 7.87
CA GLY A 168 -17.51 10.74 6.96
C GLY A 168 -18.40 10.42 5.77
N ASN A 169 -19.46 11.18 5.50
CA ASN A 169 -20.25 10.95 4.30
C ASN A 169 -19.51 11.52 3.10
N VAL A 170 -19.44 10.76 2.01
CA VAL A 170 -18.86 11.24 0.76
C VAL A 170 -19.69 12.35 0.18
N LEU A 171 -19.07 13.48 -0.14
CA LEU A 171 -19.74 14.65 -0.70
C LEU A 171 -20.23 14.36 -2.13
N PRO A 172 -21.41 14.86 -2.51
CA PRO A 172 -21.90 14.73 -3.87
C PRO A 172 -20.99 15.38 -4.92
N GLU A 173 -20.26 16.41 -4.52
CA GLU A 173 -19.25 17.12 -5.30
C GLU A 173 -18.08 17.44 -4.36
N PHE A 174 -16.86 17.11 -4.76
CA PHE A 174 -15.68 17.36 -3.93
C PHE A 174 -15.40 18.87 -3.87
N GLU A 175 -15.04 19.34 -2.71
CA GLU A 175 -14.67 20.72 -2.50
C GLU A 175 -13.18 20.91 -2.76
N LYS A 176 -12.83 21.81 -3.68
CA LYS A 176 -11.47 22.25 -3.89
C LYS A 176 -11.13 23.34 -2.85
N VAL A 177 -10.47 22.93 -1.76
CA VAL A 177 -10.14 23.84 -0.64
C VAL A 177 -8.83 24.57 -0.84
N LEU A 178 -7.99 24.09 -1.78
CA LEU A 178 -6.73 24.74 -2.15
C LEU A 178 -6.42 24.46 -3.62
N ASP A 179 -5.88 25.47 -4.30
CA ASP A 179 -5.39 25.39 -5.68
C ASP A 179 -4.25 26.39 -5.88
N ILE A 180 -3.01 25.90 -5.95
CA ILE A 180 -1.81 26.73 -6.06
C ILE A 180 -0.99 26.32 -7.26
N ASP A 181 -0.73 27.25 -8.17
CA ASP A 181 0.27 27.10 -9.24
C ASP A 181 1.68 27.23 -8.65
N ILE A 182 2.28 26.08 -8.34
CA ILE A 182 3.60 25.96 -7.72
C ILE A 182 4.68 26.49 -8.66
N LYS A 183 4.58 26.19 -9.94
CA LYS A 183 5.59 26.64 -10.91
C LYS A 183 5.61 28.15 -11.04
N ALA A 184 4.45 28.76 -11.20
CA ALA A 184 4.37 30.22 -11.28
C ALA A 184 4.85 30.89 -9.98
N ALA A 185 4.52 30.33 -8.81
CA ALA A 185 4.99 30.86 -7.53
C ALA A 185 6.52 30.72 -7.37
N ALA A 186 7.10 29.59 -7.76
CA ALA A 186 8.55 29.38 -7.74
C ALA A 186 9.29 30.28 -8.75
N GLU A 187 8.75 30.44 -9.96
CA GLU A 187 9.28 31.36 -10.97
C GLU A 187 9.27 32.83 -10.50
N ALA A 188 8.20 33.22 -9.83
CA ALA A 188 8.10 34.57 -9.24
C ALA A 188 9.13 34.77 -8.11
N ALA A 189 9.37 33.76 -7.26
CA ALA A 189 10.38 33.82 -6.21
C ALA A 189 11.82 33.89 -6.78
N LEU A 190 12.09 33.18 -7.89
CA LEU A 190 13.41 33.15 -8.53
C LEU A 190 13.64 34.32 -9.50
N GLY A 191 12.58 34.92 -10.03
CA GLY A 191 12.66 35.92 -11.10
C GLY A 191 13.09 35.33 -12.46
N LYS A 192 12.89 34.04 -12.69
CA LYS A 192 13.21 33.34 -13.94
C LYS A 192 12.26 32.18 -14.21
N GLU A 193 12.22 31.74 -15.48
CA GLU A 193 11.44 30.60 -15.92
C GLU A 193 12.08 29.26 -15.50
N LEU A 194 11.25 28.30 -15.14
CA LEU A 194 11.62 26.92 -14.87
C LEU A 194 11.22 26.02 -16.03
N THR A 195 12.09 25.08 -16.38
CA THR A 195 11.83 24.12 -17.47
C THR A 195 11.43 22.74 -17.00
N GLN A 196 11.54 22.47 -15.70
CA GLN A 196 11.01 21.26 -15.07
C GLN A 196 9.60 21.50 -14.55
N ASN A 197 8.83 20.42 -14.44
CA ASN A 197 7.48 20.44 -13.93
C ASN A 197 7.45 19.95 -12.47
N LEU A 198 6.37 20.29 -11.78
CA LEU A 198 6.05 19.75 -10.47
C LEU A 198 5.96 18.23 -10.57
N LEU A 199 6.64 17.54 -9.65
CA LEU A 199 6.64 16.09 -9.57
C LEU A 199 5.91 15.60 -8.32
N SER A 200 6.41 15.94 -7.15
CA SER A 200 5.96 15.38 -5.88
C SER A 200 5.83 16.45 -4.80
N VAL A 201 4.99 16.15 -3.81
CA VAL A 201 4.73 17.00 -2.65
C VAL A 201 4.61 16.15 -1.39
N VAL A 202 4.94 16.73 -0.23
CA VAL A 202 4.73 16.12 1.08
C VAL A 202 4.64 17.20 2.17
N PHE A 203 3.92 16.98 3.24
CA PHE A 203 4.02 17.79 4.45
C PHE A 203 5.22 17.37 5.29
N ASP A 204 5.99 18.36 5.81
CA ASP A 204 6.94 18.09 6.88
C ASP A 204 6.24 18.08 8.25
N TYR A 205 7.03 17.88 9.31
CA TYR A 205 6.53 17.80 10.69
C TYR A 205 6.14 19.14 11.32
N ASP A 206 6.44 20.24 10.62
CA ASP A 206 6.03 21.60 10.97
C ASP A 206 4.85 22.11 10.12
N GLY A 207 4.33 21.27 9.22
CA GLY A 207 3.18 21.57 8.35
C GLY A 207 3.53 22.39 7.11
N ASN A 208 4.80 22.55 6.78
CA ASN A 208 5.18 23.13 5.51
C ASN A 208 4.96 22.12 4.38
N LEU A 209 4.42 22.58 3.25
CA LEU A 209 4.23 21.73 2.09
C LEU A 209 5.47 21.78 1.19
N TRP A 210 6.31 20.77 1.28
CA TRP A 210 7.47 20.61 0.42
C TRP A 210 7.06 20.15 -0.97
N PHE A 211 7.81 20.59 -1.97
CA PHE A 211 7.63 20.19 -3.36
C PHE A 211 8.97 20.03 -4.07
N ALA A 212 8.96 19.18 -5.08
CA ALA A 212 10.09 18.94 -5.96
C ALA A 212 9.66 19.00 -7.42
N THR A 213 10.52 19.59 -8.26
CA THR A 213 10.36 19.53 -9.71
C THR A 213 11.28 18.48 -10.30
N GLY A 214 10.83 17.83 -11.38
CA GLY A 214 11.59 16.75 -11.98
C GLY A 214 10.75 15.81 -12.83
N GLY A 215 11.04 14.52 -12.68
CA GLY A 215 10.38 13.39 -13.34
C GLY A 215 11.32 12.57 -14.20
N PHE A 216 10.83 11.50 -14.78
CA PHE A 216 11.59 10.52 -15.58
C PHE A 216 12.24 11.08 -16.86
N ARG A 217 11.98 12.33 -17.20
CA ARG A 217 12.49 13.00 -18.42
C ARG A 217 13.50 14.09 -18.15
N ILE A 218 14.17 14.04 -17.01
CA ILE A 218 15.29 14.91 -16.70
C ILE A 218 16.54 14.29 -17.33
N TYR A 219 16.88 14.78 -18.49
CA TYR A 219 18.08 14.36 -19.21
C TYR A 219 19.22 15.31 -18.87
N PRO A 220 20.34 14.84 -18.29
CA PRO A 220 21.46 15.69 -17.87
C PRO A 220 21.97 16.61 -18.99
N GLU A 221 21.97 16.12 -20.24
CA GLU A 221 22.43 16.87 -21.41
C GLU A 221 21.46 17.98 -21.85
N ARG A 222 20.17 17.92 -21.49
CA ARG A 222 19.18 18.93 -21.86
C ARG A 222 19.26 20.20 -21.01
N GLN A 223 20.07 20.18 -19.94
CA GLN A 223 20.27 21.32 -19.04
C GLN A 223 18.96 21.93 -18.51
N GLN A 224 17.97 21.09 -18.26
CA GLN A 224 16.68 21.52 -17.69
C GLN A 224 16.91 22.13 -16.31
N GLN A 225 16.12 23.14 -15.97
CA GLN A 225 16.21 23.86 -14.72
C GLN A 225 15.03 23.56 -13.82
N GLY A 226 15.29 23.17 -12.60
CA GLY A 226 14.31 22.83 -11.59
C GLY A 226 14.66 23.35 -10.23
N VAL A 227 13.77 23.09 -9.26
CA VAL A 227 13.86 23.53 -7.88
C VAL A 227 13.37 22.47 -6.91
N LEU A 228 13.88 22.56 -5.68
CA LEU A 228 13.30 21.99 -4.48
C LEU A 228 12.79 23.15 -3.62
N GLY A 229 11.65 23.01 -2.98
CA GLY A 229 11.13 24.13 -2.20
C GLY A 229 9.99 23.76 -1.28
N TYR A 230 9.47 24.75 -0.59
CA TYR A 230 8.29 24.57 0.27
C TYR A 230 7.38 25.79 0.28
N ILE A 231 6.11 25.55 0.60
CA ILE A 231 5.14 26.58 0.96
C ILE A 231 5.07 26.59 2.49
N ALA A 232 5.24 27.77 3.09
CA ALA A 232 5.20 27.92 4.54
C ALA A 232 3.83 27.51 5.12
N HIS A 233 3.85 26.79 6.25
CA HIS A 233 2.64 26.35 6.96
C HIS A 233 1.65 27.51 7.20
N SER A 234 2.13 28.67 7.67
CA SER A 234 1.28 29.84 7.92
C SER A 234 0.54 30.34 6.68
N ALA A 235 1.13 30.18 5.49
CA ALA A 235 0.49 30.54 4.24
C ALA A 235 -0.58 29.52 3.85
N MET A 236 -0.30 28.23 4.07
CA MET A 236 -1.29 27.17 3.87
C MET A 236 -2.51 27.37 4.76
N GLU A 237 -2.30 27.63 6.05
CA GLU A 237 -3.36 27.94 7.02
C GLU A 237 -4.19 29.18 6.59
N ALA A 238 -3.52 30.27 6.21
CA ALA A 238 -4.21 31.48 5.76
C ALA A 238 -5.11 31.21 4.54
N ILE A 239 -4.60 30.48 3.54
CA ILE A 239 -5.37 30.12 2.34
C ILE A 239 -6.58 29.23 2.71
N LEU A 240 -6.37 28.23 3.56
CA LEU A 240 -7.45 27.34 4.01
C LEU A 240 -8.53 28.09 4.82
N ASN A 241 -8.17 29.18 5.50
CA ASN A 241 -9.09 30.09 6.17
C ASN A 241 -9.74 31.12 5.24
N GLY A 242 -9.45 31.08 3.94
CA GLY A 242 -10.01 31.98 2.93
C GLY A 242 -9.34 33.36 2.88
N GLU A 243 -8.15 33.50 3.45
CA GLU A 243 -7.36 34.73 3.44
C GLU A 243 -6.57 34.87 2.14
N GLN A 244 -6.42 36.10 1.66
CA GLN A 244 -5.54 36.37 0.53
C GLN A 244 -4.07 36.32 0.97
N THR A 245 -3.29 35.46 0.33
CA THR A 245 -1.89 35.23 0.65
C THR A 245 -1.00 35.60 -0.54
N ASP A 246 0.04 36.36 -0.29
CA ASP A 246 1.09 36.68 -1.28
C ASP A 246 2.07 35.50 -1.37
N LEU A 247 1.82 34.58 -2.29
CA LEU A 247 2.64 33.38 -2.47
C LEU A 247 4.10 33.69 -2.81
N SER A 248 4.41 34.86 -3.41
CA SER A 248 5.80 35.26 -3.69
C SER A 248 6.66 35.44 -2.44
N LYS A 249 6.01 35.55 -1.26
CA LYS A 249 6.67 35.68 0.04
C LYS A 249 6.55 34.42 0.90
N ALA A 250 5.73 33.48 0.47
CA ALA A 250 5.41 32.28 1.23
C ALA A 250 5.99 31.02 0.60
N VAL A 251 6.45 31.11 -0.64
CA VAL A 251 7.11 30.02 -1.37
C VAL A 251 8.62 30.26 -1.35
N PHE A 252 9.34 29.29 -0.83
CA PHE A 252 10.79 29.31 -0.73
C PHE A 252 11.37 28.21 -1.60
N VAL A 253 12.44 28.53 -2.33
CA VAL A 253 13.00 27.63 -3.33
C VAL A 253 14.51 27.53 -3.23
N TYR A 254 15.03 26.33 -3.46
CA TYR A 254 16.43 26.03 -3.70
C TYR A 254 16.59 25.63 -5.16
N GLU A 255 17.44 26.35 -5.86
CA GLU A 255 17.66 26.14 -7.29
C GLU A 255 18.61 24.96 -7.52
N LEU A 256 18.14 23.97 -8.28
CA LEU A 256 18.95 22.84 -8.71
C LEU A 256 19.96 23.24 -9.79
N THR A 257 21.04 22.48 -9.90
CA THR A 257 21.98 22.66 -11.02
C THR A 257 21.32 22.28 -12.34
N PRO A 258 21.70 22.91 -13.48
CA PRO A 258 21.15 22.53 -14.77
C PRO A 258 21.33 21.03 -15.08
N GLY A 259 20.27 20.39 -15.57
CA GLY A 259 20.23 18.96 -15.81
C GLY A 259 20.12 18.10 -14.54
N GLU A 260 19.75 18.71 -13.43
CA GLU A 260 19.41 18.02 -12.18
C GLU A 260 17.92 18.18 -11.86
N GLY A 261 17.29 17.13 -11.34
CA GLY A 261 15.88 17.10 -10.97
C GLY A 261 15.55 15.94 -10.07
N ALA A 262 14.48 16.07 -9.32
CA ALA A 262 13.95 14.98 -8.52
C ALA A 262 13.38 13.89 -9.45
N GLU A 263 13.53 12.63 -9.06
CA GLU A 263 13.10 11.51 -9.88
C GLU A 263 11.89 10.80 -9.29
N ASN A 264 11.67 10.95 -7.98
CA ASN A 264 10.63 10.21 -7.27
C ASN A 264 10.04 11.03 -6.09
N GLY A 265 9.44 10.33 -5.12
CA GLY A 265 8.81 10.92 -3.96
C GLY A 265 9.78 11.59 -2.97
N ILE A 266 9.21 12.38 -2.09
CA ILE A 266 9.89 13.05 -0.98
C ILE A 266 9.62 12.24 0.28
N ALA A 267 10.64 12.04 1.12
CA ALA A 267 10.46 11.54 2.48
C ALA A 267 10.60 12.69 3.49
N ALA A 268 9.87 12.65 4.58
CA ALA A 268 9.92 13.67 5.61
C ALA A 268 10.10 13.07 7.00
N SER A 269 10.91 13.72 7.81
CA SER A 269 11.11 13.44 9.23
C SER A 269 11.15 14.75 10.02
N LYS A 270 11.31 14.68 11.33
CA LYS A 270 11.57 15.87 12.16
C LYS A 270 12.88 16.59 11.83
N ASP A 271 13.82 15.88 11.19
CA ASP A 271 15.07 16.49 10.76
C ASP A 271 14.93 17.33 9.47
N GLY A 272 13.85 17.16 8.73
CA GLY A 272 13.54 17.88 7.50
C GLY A 272 13.00 16.97 6.38
N ALA A 273 12.96 17.52 5.17
CA ALA A 273 12.57 16.79 3.95
C ALA A 273 13.81 16.21 3.27
N VAL A 274 13.76 14.93 2.94
CA VAL A 274 14.83 14.23 2.19
C VAL A 274 14.38 14.02 0.76
N ILE A 275 15.19 14.47 -0.19
CA ILE A 275 14.88 14.44 -1.62
C ILE A 275 16.06 13.87 -2.38
N LEU A 276 15.78 12.87 -3.20
CA LEU A 276 16.75 12.30 -4.12
C LEU A 276 16.58 12.92 -5.50
N THR A 277 17.66 13.44 -6.06
CA THR A 277 17.74 13.88 -7.46
C THR A 277 18.59 12.89 -8.26
N ASN A 278 18.66 13.06 -9.57
CA ASN A 278 19.57 12.26 -10.41
C ASN A 278 21.07 12.50 -10.15
N LYS A 279 21.43 13.36 -9.18
CA LYS A 279 22.84 13.67 -8.86
C LYS A 279 23.16 13.65 -7.38
N ASN A 280 22.21 14.03 -6.55
CA ASN A 280 22.44 14.26 -5.13
C ASN A 280 21.26 13.76 -4.28
N CYS A 281 21.56 13.41 -3.04
CA CYS A 281 20.59 13.29 -1.97
C CYS A 281 20.69 14.53 -1.07
N TYR A 282 19.56 15.15 -0.75
CA TYR A 282 19.48 16.38 0.04
C TYR A 282 18.69 16.13 1.32
N LEU A 283 19.13 16.72 2.43
CA LEU A 283 18.28 17.03 3.58
C LEU A 283 18.05 18.53 3.62
N LEU A 284 16.79 18.92 3.51
CA LEU A 284 16.36 20.32 3.47
C LEU A 284 15.49 20.64 4.69
N ARG A 285 15.64 21.88 5.19
CA ARG A 285 14.85 22.42 6.31
C ARG A 285 14.17 23.72 5.91
N ALA A 286 12.98 23.92 6.45
CA ALA A 286 12.31 25.20 6.37
C ALA A 286 12.92 26.16 7.41
N ALA A 287 13.37 27.34 6.96
CA ALA A 287 13.94 28.41 7.77
C ALA A 287 13.51 29.77 7.20
N ASP A 288 14.35 30.81 7.28
CA ASP A 288 14.14 32.08 6.54
C ASP A 288 14.42 31.90 5.02
N GLY A 289 14.18 30.72 4.51
CA GLY A 289 14.46 30.22 3.16
C GLY A 289 14.62 28.70 3.21
N VAL A 290 15.04 28.09 2.11
CA VAL A 290 15.42 26.67 2.10
C VAL A 290 16.84 26.54 2.67
N ASP A 291 16.97 25.95 3.84
CA ASP A 291 18.25 25.57 4.43
C ASP A 291 18.67 24.18 3.94
N VAL A 292 19.81 24.07 3.28
CA VAL A 292 20.40 22.80 2.87
C VAL A 292 21.26 22.31 4.04
N ALA A 293 20.68 21.45 4.89
CA ALA A 293 21.40 20.90 6.04
C ALA A 293 22.61 20.07 5.59
N TRP A 294 22.42 19.29 4.54
CA TRP A 294 23.50 18.61 3.81
C TRP A 294 23.04 18.23 2.40
N SER A 295 24.03 17.96 1.55
CA SER A 295 23.85 17.45 0.20
C SER A 295 24.98 16.48 -0.09
N THR A 296 24.63 15.26 -0.52
CA THR A 296 25.57 14.18 -0.79
C THR A 296 25.44 13.73 -2.24
N SER A 297 26.50 13.91 -3.00
CA SER A 297 26.58 13.43 -4.38
C SER A 297 26.80 11.93 -4.40
N TYR A 298 26.22 11.26 -5.37
CA TYR A 298 26.41 9.85 -5.62
C TYR A 298 26.62 9.59 -7.12
N GLU A 299 27.27 8.48 -7.45
CA GLU A 299 27.45 8.06 -8.83
C GLU A 299 26.26 7.22 -9.28
N SER A 300 25.76 7.49 -10.48
CA SER A 300 24.73 6.69 -11.12
C SER A 300 25.00 6.63 -12.61
N VAL A 301 24.73 5.47 -13.21
CA VAL A 301 24.70 5.33 -14.67
C VAL A 301 23.30 5.45 -15.24
N GLY A 302 22.34 5.66 -14.33
CA GLY A 302 20.92 5.76 -14.66
C GLY A 302 20.34 4.45 -15.18
N ALA A 303 19.12 4.55 -15.67
CA ALA A 303 18.49 3.46 -16.42
C ALA A 303 19.41 3.03 -17.53
N LYS A 304 20.10 1.90 -17.36
CA LYS A 304 21.13 1.45 -18.31
C LYS A 304 20.59 1.41 -19.71
N VAL A 305 21.16 2.26 -20.54
CA VAL A 305 20.94 2.26 -21.97
C VAL A 305 21.63 1.03 -22.53
N SER A 306 20.89 0.05 -22.99
CA SER A 306 21.44 -1.06 -23.73
C SER A 306 21.22 -0.81 -25.24
N GLY A 307 22.30 -0.56 -25.99
CA GLY A 307 22.27 -0.53 -27.45
C GLY A 307 22.96 0.66 -28.11
N GLU A 308 23.32 0.51 -29.38
CA GLU A 308 24.14 1.40 -30.18
C GLU A 308 23.58 2.82 -30.41
N ASN A 309 22.43 3.17 -29.86
CA ASN A 309 21.72 4.41 -30.20
C ASN A 309 21.31 5.29 -29.02
N ASP A 310 21.91 5.14 -27.85
CA ASP A 310 21.58 5.97 -26.67
C ASP A 310 20.08 6.03 -26.32
N LYS A 311 19.33 5.03 -26.71
CA LYS A 311 17.91 4.96 -26.44
C LYS A 311 17.70 4.00 -25.29
N THR A 312 17.10 4.50 -24.25
CA THR A 312 16.73 3.71 -23.08
C THR A 312 15.91 2.50 -23.48
N THR A 313 16.54 1.36 -23.52
CA THR A 313 15.90 0.13 -23.96
C THR A 313 15.83 -0.88 -22.86
N GLY A 314 15.88 -0.47 -21.61
CA GLY A 314 15.72 -1.59 -20.81
C GLY A 314 15.95 -1.60 -19.36
N GLY A 315 16.60 -0.64 -18.83
CA GLY A 315 16.89 -0.72 -17.41
C GLY A 315 15.73 -0.22 -16.56
N GLY A 316 15.70 1.03 -16.34
CA GLY A 316 14.73 1.73 -15.53
C GLY A 316 14.12 2.92 -16.26
N LEU A 317 13.44 3.78 -15.53
CA LEU A 317 12.79 4.99 -16.03
C LEU A 317 13.62 6.24 -15.79
N ALA A 318 14.48 6.22 -14.76
CA ALA A 318 15.20 7.37 -14.24
C ALA A 318 16.69 7.36 -14.56
N TRP A 319 17.35 8.51 -14.44
CA TRP A 319 18.77 8.69 -14.71
C TRP A 319 19.65 8.62 -13.47
N GLY A 320 19.05 8.65 -12.27
CA GLY A 320 19.75 8.57 -10.99
C GLY A 320 19.44 7.30 -10.24
N GLY A 321 19.27 7.44 -8.95
CA GLY A 321 18.93 6.33 -8.06
C GLY A 321 17.57 5.69 -8.34
N GLY A 322 16.68 6.40 -9.04
CA GLY A 322 15.40 5.89 -9.54
C GLY A 322 14.33 5.65 -8.48
N CYS A 323 14.66 5.73 -7.20
CA CYS A 323 13.76 5.42 -6.10
C CYS A 323 13.44 6.65 -5.23
N SER A 324 12.37 6.60 -4.45
CA SER A 324 12.19 7.51 -3.32
C SER A 324 13.19 7.14 -2.22
N PRO A 325 13.78 8.11 -1.51
CA PRO A 325 14.59 7.79 -0.33
C PRO A 325 13.70 7.25 0.79
N THR A 326 14.24 6.31 1.56
CA THR A 326 13.57 5.76 2.74
C THR A 326 14.32 6.14 3.99
N LEU A 327 13.60 6.53 5.04
CA LEU A 327 14.20 7.04 6.28
C LEU A 327 14.09 6.04 7.43
N THR A 328 15.04 6.15 8.33
CA THR A 328 14.95 5.70 9.72
C THR A 328 15.29 6.86 10.64
N PRO A 329 15.16 6.76 11.97
CA PRO A 329 15.56 7.82 12.88
C PRO A 329 17.04 8.25 12.74
N ASN A 330 17.90 7.38 12.19
CA ASN A 330 19.33 7.63 12.12
C ASN A 330 19.93 7.59 10.71
N LEU A 331 19.25 6.96 9.75
CA LEU A 331 19.80 6.71 8.42
C LEU A 331 18.82 7.13 7.31
N VAL A 332 19.41 7.50 6.18
CA VAL A 332 18.72 7.61 4.89
C VAL A 332 19.20 6.46 4.01
N MET A 333 18.25 5.68 3.47
CA MET A 333 18.52 4.49 2.67
C MET A 333 18.04 4.73 1.24
N PHE A 334 18.85 4.42 0.24
CA PHE A 334 18.48 4.40 -1.17
C PHE A 334 19.49 3.62 -2.01
N THR A 335 19.14 3.29 -3.25
CA THR A 335 20.06 2.68 -4.23
C THR A 335 20.58 3.74 -5.20
N ASP A 336 21.83 3.57 -5.67
CA ASP A 336 22.48 4.56 -6.53
C ASP A 336 22.29 4.31 -8.03
N ASN A 337 21.85 3.12 -8.43
CA ASN A 337 21.83 2.68 -9.83
C ASN A 337 23.20 2.85 -10.54
N ALA A 338 24.30 2.70 -9.81
CA ALA A 338 25.65 2.62 -10.36
C ALA A 338 25.91 1.26 -11.04
N ASP A 339 27.15 0.98 -11.38
CA ASP A 339 27.55 -0.31 -11.95
C ASP A 339 28.77 -0.86 -11.20
N PRO A 340 28.59 -1.79 -10.24
CA PRO A 340 27.33 -2.41 -9.78
C PRO A 340 26.40 -1.44 -9.06
N VAL A 341 25.12 -1.81 -8.95
CA VAL A 341 24.16 -1.08 -8.14
C VAL A 341 24.47 -1.28 -6.67
N ASN A 342 24.55 -0.18 -5.91
CA ASN A 342 24.79 -0.24 -4.47
C ASN A 342 23.59 0.24 -3.67
N LEU A 343 23.36 -0.38 -2.53
CA LEU A 343 22.58 0.17 -1.44
C LEU A 343 23.47 1.11 -0.63
N LEU A 344 23.01 2.32 -0.41
CA LEU A 344 23.68 3.35 0.37
C LEU A 344 22.94 3.62 1.67
N ALA A 345 23.68 3.75 2.76
CA ALA A 345 23.18 4.28 4.03
C ALA A 345 23.94 5.57 4.34
N LEU A 346 23.18 6.67 4.45
CA LEU A 346 23.71 7.96 4.86
C LEU A 346 23.30 8.25 6.31
N ASP A 347 24.20 8.84 7.08
CA ASP A 347 23.85 9.36 8.39
C ASP A 347 22.84 10.52 8.26
N MET A 348 21.71 10.41 8.95
CA MET A 348 20.60 11.38 8.84
C MET A 348 21.03 12.81 9.16
N LYS A 349 21.98 13.00 10.06
CA LYS A 349 22.38 14.35 10.53
C LYS A 349 23.46 14.98 9.68
N THR A 350 24.38 14.18 9.16
CA THR A 350 25.58 14.67 8.47
C THR A 350 25.54 14.46 6.97
N GLY A 351 24.71 13.54 6.48
CA GLY A 351 24.68 13.12 5.09
C GLY A 351 25.88 12.28 4.65
N GLU A 352 26.81 11.95 5.59
CA GLU A 352 27.95 11.09 5.27
C GLU A 352 27.47 9.67 4.90
N VAL A 353 28.04 9.09 3.86
CA VAL A 353 27.81 7.67 3.54
C VAL A 353 28.52 6.85 4.61
N VAL A 354 27.75 6.24 5.50
CA VAL A 354 28.28 5.45 6.64
C VAL A 354 28.39 3.97 6.33
N ALA A 355 27.68 3.50 5.32
CA ALA A 355 27.84 2.15 4.77
C ALA A 355 27.35 2.11 3.32
N SER A 356 27.94 1.24 2.53
CA SER A 356 27.56 0.95 1.15
C SER A 356 27.92 -0.48 0.80
N MET A 357 27.08 -1.11 -0.02
CA MET A 357 27.28 -2.49 -0.44
C MET A 357 26.62 -2.72 -1.80
N PRO A 358 27.27 -3.42 -2.76
CA PRO A 358 26.60 -3.92 -3.95
C PRO A 358 25.42 -4.81 -3.60
N VAL A 359 24.33 -4.68 -4.33
CA VAL A 359 23.12 -5.48 -4.16
C VAL A 359 22.72 -6.15 -5.46
N LEU A 360 22.04 -7.31 -5.34
CA LEU A 360 21.58 -8.09 -6.50
C LEU A 360 22.74 -8.47 -7.44
N ASP A 361 23.93 -8.68 -6.90
CA ASP A 361 25.15 -8.96 -7.65
C ASP A 361 25.35 -10.46 -7.98
N ASP A 362 24.51 -11.33 -7.43
CA ASP A 362 24.51 -12.77 -7.60
C ASP A 362 23.53 -13.29 -8.65
N LEU A 363 22.99 -12.40 -9.51
CA LEU A 363 22.03 -12.79 -10.55
C LEU A 363 22.63 -13.76 -11.57
N PRO A 364 21.80 -14.66 -12.16
CA PRO A 364 22.23 -15.52 -13.25
C PRO A 364 22.79 -14.73 -14.44
N GLU A 365 23.74 -15.34 -15.15
CA GLU A 365 24.36 -14.73 -16.33
C GLU A 365 23.33 -14.24 -17.35
N GLY A 366 23.49 -13.01 -17.83
CA GLY A 366 22.62 -12.36 -18.80
C GLY A 366 21.55 -11.43 -18.21
N TYR A 367 21.33 -11.47 -16.91
CA TYR A 367 20.47 -10.48 -16.24
C TYR A 367 21.26 -9.24 -15.83
N GLN A 368 20.57 -8.11 -15.78
CA GLN A 368 21.10 -6.83 -15.31
C GLN A 368 20.26 -6.32 -14.15
N VAL A 369 20.77 -5.31 -13.47
CA VAL A 369 20.12 -4.68 -12.31
C VAL A 369 19.77 -3.24 -12.63
N ALA A 370 18.56 -2.84 -12.26
CA ALA A 370 18.14 -1.46 -12.08
C ALA A 370 17.09 -1.43 -10.97
N VAL A 371 17.13 -0.43 -10.13
CA VAL A 371 16.17 -0.25 -9.03
C VAL A 371 15.39 1.03 -9.26
N GLU A 372 14.09 0.93 -9.36
CA GLU A 372 13.16 2.07 -9.52
C GLU A 372 12.15 2.12 -8.36
N ASN A 373 11.98 1.00 -7.67
CA ASN A 373 11.14 0.92 -6.49
C ASN A 373 11.91 1.34 -5.25
N SER A 374 11.25 2.09 -4.36
CA SER A 374 11.81 2.33 -3.03
C SER A 374 11.99 1.02 -2.30
N ALA A 375 13.06 0.92 -1.55
CA ALA A 375 13.32 -0.25 -0.74
C ALA A 375 12.38 -0.29 0.46
N ILE A 376 11.93 -1.49 0.82
CA ILE A 376 11.30 -1.69 2.13
C ILE A 376 12.37 -1.53 3.19
N VAL A 377 12.12 -0.71 4.20
CA VAL A 377 13.07 -0.51 5.30
C VAL A 377 12.37 -0.75 6.64
N TYR A 378 13.04 -1.52 7.48
CA TYR A 378 12.60 -1.82 8.83
C TYR A 378 13.76 -1.61 9.82
N ASP A 379 13.61 -0.65 10.72
CA ASP A 379 14.52 -0.42 11.86
C ASP A 379 13.98 -1.16 13.08
N ASP A 380 14.76 -2.08 13.65
CA ASP A 380 14.37 -2.88 14.80
C ASP A 380 14.46 -2.11 16.14
N GLY A 381 14.93 -0.85 16.12
CA GLY A 381 15.17 -0.03 17.30
C GLY A 381 16.33 -0.52 18.18
N ALA A 382 16.99 -1.62 17.82
CA ALA A 382 18.09 -2.24 18.56
C ALA A 382 19.45 -2.11 17.85
N GLY A 383 19.46 -1.45 16.69
CA GLY A 383 20.68 -1.16 15.93
C GLY A 383 20.81 -1.92 14.61
N THR A 384 19.76 -2.59 14.17
CA THR A 384 19.73 -3.22 12.86
C THR A 384 18.65 -2.56 11.99
N VAL A 385 19.04 -2.10 10.83
CA VAL A 385 18.15 -1.63 9.78
C VAL A 385 18.15 -2.66 8.66
N SER A 386 17.03 -3.32 8.45
CA SER A 386 16.82 -4.28 7.36
C SER A 386 16.27 -3.56 6.15
N THR A 387 16.89 -3.76 4.99
CA THR A 387 16.49 -3.17 3.72
C THR A 387 16.23 -4.28 2.72
N ILE A 388 15.08 -4.26 2.05
CA ILE A 388 14.74 -5.23 1.00
C ILE A 388 14.71 -4.49 -0.32
N VAL A 389 15.57 -4.89 -1.24
CA VAL A 389 15.73 -4.31 -2.58
C VAL A 389 15.20 -5.27 -3.62
N CYS A 390 14.43 -4.75 -4.58
CA CYS A 390 13.87 -5.51 -5.69
C CYS A 390 14.47 -5.05 -7.02
N ASN A 391 14.78 -6.00 -7.90
CA ASN A 391 15.24 -5.71 -9.25
C ASN A 391 14.08 -5.33 -10.16
N TRP A 392 14.19 -4.19 -10.79
CA TRP A 392 13.17 -3.67 -11.69
C TRP A 392 13.62 -3.64 -13.16
N PHE A 393 14.83 -4.17 -13.46
CA PHE A 393 15.41 -4.13 -14.80
C PHE A 393 14.50 -4.81 -15.83
N GLY A 394 14.20 -4.09 -16.90
CA GLY A 394 13.32 -4.56 -17.96
C GLY A 394 11.86 -4.13 -17.80
N ALA A 395 11.40 -3.81 -16.61
CA ALA A 395 10.03 -3.35 -16.39
C ALA A 395 9.74 -2.03 -17.11
N GLY A 396 10.72 -1.15 -17.21
CA GLY A 396 10.64 0.09 -17.98
C GLY A 396 10.38 -0.11 -19.49
N ASN A 397 10.85 -1.21 -20.06
CA ASN A 397 10.59 -1.55 -21.48
C ASN A 397 9.13 -1.89 -21.73
N ALA A 398 8.49 -2.42 -20.75
CA ALA A 398 7.08 -2.73 -20.81
C ALA A 398 6.20 -1.48 -21.00
N GLY A 399 6.71 -0.31 -20.62
CA GLY A 399 6.02 0.96 -20.74
C GLY A 399 6.51 1.91 -21.82
N LEU A 400 7.62 1.62 -22.51
CA LEU A 400 8.34 2.57 -23.36
C LEU A 400 8.49 2.09 -24.81
N ALA A 401 7.44 1.58 -25.42
CA ALA A 401 7.52 0.91 -26.72
C ALA A 401 7.94 1.79 -27.89
N ASP A 402 7.89 3.11 -27.81
CA ASP A 402 8.42 3.99 -28.86
C ASP A 402 9.56 4.87 -28.37
N PRO A 403 10.82 4.49 -28.61
CA PRO A 403 11.98 5.29 -28.24
C PRO A 403 12.06 6.65 -28.96
N ASN A 404 11.23 6.88 -29.98
CA ASN A 404 11.13 8.17 -30.69
C ASN A 404 9.96 9.01 -30.19
N SER A 405 9.10 8.47 -29.32
CA SER A 405 7.96 9.18 -28.79
C SER A 405 8.36 9.99 -27.57
N ASP A 406 8.01 11.26 -27.57
CA ASP A 406 8.09 12.10 -26.36
C ASP A 406 6.97 11.78 -25.35
N SER A 407 6.12 10.79 -25.60
CA SER A 407 5.01 10.39 -24.77
C SER A 407 5.32 9.12 -23.98
N SER A 408 5.43 9.22 -22.67
CA SER A 408 5.53 8.06 -21.77
C SER A 408 4.25 7.22 -21.72
N ILE A 409 3.16 7.69 -22.29
CA ILE A 409 1.83 7.08 -22.23
C ILE A 409 1.51 6.25 -23.48
N GLN A 410 2.28 6.38 -24.56
CA GLN A 410 1.93 5.75 -25.85
C GLN A 410 2.05 4.23 -25.90
N SER A 411 2.66 3.64 -24.92
CA SER A 411 3.07 2.25 -25.03
C SER A 411 2.13 1.25 -24.38
N TYR A 412 1.23 1.68 -23.53
CA TYR A 412 0.25 0.78 -22.92
C TYR A 412 -0.59 0.02 -23.95
N ALA A 413 -0.89 0.63 -25.10
CA ALA A 413 -1.66 -0.04 -26.15
C ALA A 413 -0.90 -1.17 -26.88
N ASN A 414 0.43 -1.10 -26.96
CA ASN A 414 1.25 -2.10 -27.65
C ASN A 414 1.73 -3.22 -26.72
N ILE A 415 1.65 -3.02 -25.43
CA ILE A 415 2.00 -3.99 -24.39
C ILE A 415 1.01 -5.16 -24.36
N TYR A 416 -0.16 -4.98 -24.91
CA TYR A 416 -1.26 -5.94 -24.90
C TYR A 416 -1.17 -7.05 -25.94
N ASP A 417 -0.03 -7.22 -26.62
CA ASP A 417 0.18 -8.41 -27.45
C ASP A 417 0.37 -9.65 -26.57
N GLN A 418 -0.73 -10.30 -26.25
CA GLN A 418 -0.78 -11.54 -25.45
C GLN A 418 0.12 -12.65 -26.00
N ASN A 419 0.49 -12.60 -27.29
CA ASN A 419 1.40 -13.57 -27.91
C ASN A 419 2.84 -13.44 -27.36
N TRP A 420 3.17 -12.34 -26.74
CA TRP A 420 4.51 -12.10 -26.25
C TRP A 420 4.82 -12.91 -24.97
N LEU A 421 3.90 -12.90 -23.99
CA LEU A 421 4.00 -13.72 -22.77
C LEU A 421 3.93 -15.24 -23.04
N MET A 422 3.15 -15.63 -24.05
CA MET A 422 3.01 -17.04 -24.46
C MET A 422 4.32 -17.62 -25.04
N LYS A 423 5.32 -16.82 -25.32
CA LYS A 423 6.63 -17.24 -25.85
C LYS A 423 7.71 -17.44 -24.78
N GLY A 424 7.36 -17.32 -23.51
CA GLY A 424 8.28 -17.51 -22.40
C GLY A 424 9.30 -16.38 -22.22
N ASN A 425 9.06 -15.22 -22.78
CA ASN A 425 9.92 -14.06 -22.59
C ASN A 425 9.45 -13.27 -21.38
N VAL A 426 10.00 -13.56 -20.22
CA VAL A 426 9.87 -12.69 -19.05
C VAL A 426 10.77 -11.47 -19.28
N MET A 427 10.18 -10.27 -19.31
CA MET A 427 10.91 -9.03 -19.58
C MET A 427 11.64 -8.48 -18.37
N ILE A 428 11.22 -8.88 -17.19
CA ILE A 428 11.67 -8.31 -15.93
C ILE A 428 12.73 -9.25 -15.36
N ALA A 429 13.91 -8.72 -15.10
CA ALA A 429 14.97 -9.49 -14.50
C ALA A 429 14.59 -9.87 -13.05
N PRO A 430 14.88 -11.09 -12.60
CA PRO A 430 14.63 -11.49 -11.23
C PRO A 430 15.58 -10.79 -10.26
N GLY A 431 15.24 -10.82 -8.99
CA GLY A 431 16.11 -10.40 -7.90
C GLY A 431 15.35 -9.70 -6.78
N VAL A 432 15.38 -10.30 -5.60
CA VAL A 432 14.92 -9.67 -4.35
C VAL A 432 15.95 -10.00 -3.28
N GLU A 433 16.50 -9.00 -2.62
CA GLU A 433 17.55 -9.20 -1.63
C GLU A 433 17.26 -8.43 -0.35
N ARG A 434 17.49 -9.08 0.79
CA ARG A 434 17.52 -8.43 2.10
C ARG A 434 18.95 -8.19 2.55
N VAL A 435 19.24 -6.93 2.86
CA VAL A 435 20.50 -6.46 3.45
C VAL A 435 20.22 -5.90 4.84
N ASP A 436 20.97 -6.34 5.83
CA ASP A 436 20.96 -5.74 7.16
C ASP A 436 22.14 -4.76 7.30
N THR A 437 21.83 -3.52 7.68
CA THR A 437 22.78 -2.49 8.09
C THR A 437 22.85 -2.50 9.61
N VAL A 438 23.96 -2.96 10.16
CA VAL A 438 24.10 -3.18 11.60
C VAL A 438 25.02 -2.14 12.20
N LYS A 439 24.57 -1.49 13.28
CA LYS A 439 25.39 -0.57 14.05
C LYS A 439 26.42 -1.34 14.87
N THR A 440 27.69 -0.98 14.74
CA THR A 440 28.82 -1.55 15.46
C THR A 440 29.54 -0.48 16.29
N ASP A 441 30.51 -0.89 17.10
CA ASP A 441 31.34 0.07 17.86
C ASP A 441 32.18 0.98 16.93
N SER A 442 32.43 0.57 15.69
CA SER A 442 33.26 1.29 14.70
C SER A 442 32.44 2.05 13.64
N GLY A 443 31.11 1.98 13.67
CA GLY A 443 30.25 2.58 12.66
C GLY A 443 29.12 1.65 12.25
N TYR A 444 28.86 1.53 10.96
CA TYR A 444 27.85 0.65 10.39
C TYR A 444 28.48 -0.38 9.45
N GLU A 445 27.94 -1.58 9.44
CA GLU A 445 28.34 -2.67 8.54
C GLU A 445 27.10 -3.21 7.82
N MET A 446 27.19 -3.42 6.52
CA MET A 446 26.14 -4.05 5.72
C MET A 446 26.46 -5.52 5.46
N ARG A 447 25.42 -6.35 5.43
CA ARG A 447 25.54 -7.76 5.06
C ARG A 447 24.27 -8.24 4.37
N SER A 448 24.43 -9.01 3.31
CA SER A 448 23.32 -9.76 2.70
C SER A 448 22.87 -10.86 3.66
N ILE A 449 21.55 -10.95 3.86
CA ILE A 449 20.95 -11.97 4.73
C ILE A 449 20.38 -13.10 3.88
N TRP A 450 19.69 -12.76 2.82
CA TRP A 450 19.19 -13.69 1.82
C TRP A 450 19.00 -12.98 0.48
N SER A 451 19.12 -13.73 -0.60
CA SER A 451 18.85 -13.31 -1.98
C SER A 451 17.95 -14.31 -2.68
N ARG A 452 17.04 -13.84 -3.53
CA ARG A 452 16.09 -14.62 -4.29
C ARG A 452 16.18 -14.25 -5.77
N ASN A 453 16.96 -15.04 -6.51
CA ASN A 453 17.23 -14.86 -7.93
C ASN A 453 16.17 -15.50 -8.84
N ASP A 454 15.11 -16.01 -8.25
CA ASP A 454 13.97 -16.68 -8.90
C ASP A 454 12.68 -15.85 -8.88
N LEU A 455 12.67 -14.71 -8.21
CA LEU A 455 11.50 -13.83 -8.11
C LEU A 455 11.65 -12.66 -9.06
N SER A 456 10.72 -12.54 -10.02
CA SER A 456 10.61 -11.41 -10.94
C SER A 456 9.49 -10.50 -10.47
N ASP A 457 9.82 -9.28 -10.13
CA ASP A 457 8.91 -8.35 -9.46
C ASP A 457 8.84 -7.00 -10.17
N THR A 458 7.65 -6.39 -10.15
CA THR A 458 7.44 -5.00 -10.55
C THR A 458 6.76 -4.19 -9.46
N SER A 459 6.35 -4.85 -8.36
CA SER A 459 5.63 -4.20 -7.27
C SER A 459 6.59 -3.66 -6.21
N ILE A 460 6.09 -2.73 -5.44
CA ILE A 460 6.70 -2.38 -4.15
C ILE A 460 6.13 -3.35 -3.12
N PHE A 461 6.98 -4.23 -2.60
CA PHE A 461 6.57 -5.19 -1.58
C PHE A 461 6.15 -4.49 -0.28
N LYS A 462 5.44 -5.21 0.58
CA LYS A 462 5.00 -4.70 1.88
C LYS A 462 5.47 -5.63 3.00
N LEU A 463 6.13 -5.08 4.01
CA LEU A 463 6.45 -5.81 5.24
C LEU A 463 5.36 -5.57 6.28
N SER A 464 4.83 -6.64 6.88
CA SER A 464 4.04 -6.56 8.10
C SER A 464 4.90 -6.96 9.31
N THR A 465 5.16 -6.02 10.20
CA THR A 465 5.87 -6.30 11.46
C THR A 465 5.03 -7.15 12.40
N ALA A 466 3.69 -6.98 12.35
CA ALA A 466 2.77 -7.76 13.15
C ALA A 466 2.76 -9.25 12.80
N THR A 467 3.04 -9.61 11.55
CA THR A 467 3.08 -11.01 11.12
C THR A 467 4.48 -11.57 10.94
N GLY A 468 5.48 -10.71 10.67
CA GLY A 468 6.86 -11.10 10.34
C GLY A 468 6.99 -11.65 8.92
N TYR A 469 6.12 -11.21 8.01
CA TYR A 469 6.11 -11.62 6.62
C TYR A 469 6.20 -10.44 5.65
N ILE A 470 6.78 -10.73 4.49
CA ILE A 470 6.84 -9.81 3.35
C ILE A 470 5.81 -10.28 2.33
N TYR A 471 5.02 -9.35 1.86
CA TYR A 471 3.98 -9.58 0.86
C TYR A 471 4.43 -8.99 -0.47
N GLY A 472 4.39 -9.80 -1.51
CA GLY A 472 4.84 -9.43 -2.84
C GLY A 472 3.86 -9.84 -3.93
N TYR A 473 4.04 -9.26 -5.10
CA TYR A 473 3.30 -9.61 -6.30
C TYR A 473 4.29 -9.81 -7.44
N VAL A 474 4.51 -11.04 -7.83
CA VAL A 474 5.60 -11.46 -8.72
C VAL A 474 5.07 -12.15 -9.96
N GLN A 475 5.92 -12.28 -10.96
CA GLN A 475 5.69 -13.14 -12.12
C GLN A 475 6.55 -14.39 -12.01
N ASP A 476 5.93 -15.56 -12.10
CA ASP A 476 6.65 -16.84 -12.21
C ASP A 476 7.41 -16.91 -13.53
N LEU A 477 8.72 -17.10 -13.47
CA LEU A 477 9.61 -17.07 -14.61
C LEU A 477 9.39 -18.20 -15.63
N ASN A 478 8.80 -19.30 -15.20
CA ASN A 478 8.59 -20.48 -16.04
C ASN A 478 7.24 -20.45 -16.74
N THR A 479 6.21 -20.00 -16.05
CA THR A 479 4.82 -20.04 -16.53
C THR A 479 4.32 -18.69 -17.02
N GLY A 480 4.97 -17.57 -16.63
CA GLY A 480 4.49 -16.22 -16.85
C GLY A 480 3.29 -15.85 -16.00
N MET A 481 2.93 -16.67 -15.02
CA MET A 481 1.80 -16.46 -14.12
C MET A 481 2.13 -15.36 -13.13
N TRP A 482 1.26 -14.36 -13.02
CA TRP A 482 1.29 -13.38 -11.94
C TRP A 482 0.75 -14.00 -10.67
N GLN A 483 1.44 -13.80 -9.57
CA GLN A 483 1.17 -14.46 -8.29
C GLN A 483 1.31 -13.48 -7.13
N TYR A 484 0.40 -13.58 -6.16
CA TYR A 484 0.70 -13.15 -4.81
C TYR A 484 1.67 -14.12 -4.15
N ILE A 485 2.63 -13.58 -3.43
CA ILE A 485 3.54 -14.37 -2.61
C ILE A 485 3.62 -13.81 -1.20
N ILE A 486 3.89 -14.70 -0.26
CA ILE A 486 4.26 -14.35 1.10
C ILE A 486 5.63 -14.96 1.37
N LEU A 487 6.58 -14.12 1.76
CA LEU A 487 7.93 -14.52 2.13
C LEU A 487 8.11 -14.41 3.64
N ASP A 488 8.82 -15.36 4.22
CA ASP A 488 9.32 -15.24 5.57
C ASP A 488 10.38 -14.13 5.64
N PHE A 489 10.20 -13.15 6.52
CA PHE A 489 11.13 -12.02 6.63
C PHE A 489 12.55 -12.47 7.01
N ALA A 490 12.67 -13.46 7.90
CA ALA A 490 13.97 -13.88 8.40
C ALA A 490 14.78 -14.68 7.37
N THR A 491 14.11 -15.52 6.57
CA THR A 491 14.76 -16.49 5.69
C THR A 491 14.64 -16.20 4.20
N GLY A 492 13.69 -15.34 3.79
CA GLY A 492 13.37 -15.11 2.38
C GLY A 492 12.64 -16.29 1.72
N GLU A 493 12.33 -17.35 2.47
CA GLU A 493 11.59 -18.50 1.93
C GLU A 493 10.16 -18.12 1.56
N THR A 494 9.69 -18.60 0.41
CA THR A 494 8.28 -18.47 0.03
C THR A 494 7.45 -19.44 0.86
N VAL A 495 6.56 -18.89 1.69
CA VAL A 495 5.66 -19.65 2.57
C VAL A 495 4.26 -19.80 2.01
N PHE A 496 3.92 -18.96 1.02
CA PHE A 496 2.63 -19.02 0.35
C PHE A 496 2.73 -18.42 -1.06
N THR A 497 1.99 -19.00 -2.01
CA THR A 497 1.77 -18.44 -3.36
C THR A 497 0.33 -18.64 -3.78
N MET A 498 -0.20 -17.68 -4.55
CA MET A 498 -1.52 -17.78 -5.14
C MET A 498 -1.54 -17.19 -6.54
N ASP A 499 -1.89 -18.01 -7.51
CA ASP A 499 -1.97 -17.62 -8.91
C ASP A 499 -3.11 -16.61 -9.15
N VAL A 500 -2.83 -15.60 -9.94
CA VAL A 500 -3.79 -14.57 -10.34
C VAL A 500 -4.16 -14.73 -11.82
N SER A 501 -3.19 -14.53 -12.71
CA SER A 501 -3.42 -14.54 -14.15
C SER A 501 -2.10 -14.62 -14.91
N ASN A 502 -2.12 -15.17 -16.12
CA ASN A 502 -0.98 -15.11 -17.03
C ASN A 502 -1.08 -13.97 -18.06
N LYS A 503 -2.05 -13.07 -17.91
CA LYS A 503 -2.19 -11.93 -18.81
C LYS A 503 -1.25 -10.81 -18.41
N TYR A 504 -0.61 -10.20 -19.39
CA TYR A 504 0.34 -9.12 -19.19
C TYR A 504 -0.25 -7.92 -18.40
N GLY A 505 -1.50 -7.61 -18.62
CA GLY A 505 -2.16 -6.50 -17.94
C GLY A 505 -2.34 -6.65 -16.44
N TYR A 506 -2.05 -7.81 -15.92
CA TYR A 506 -1.95 -8.03 -14.49
C TYR A 506 -0.59 -7.63 -13.91
N ASN A 507 0.30 -7.04 -14.72
CA ASN A 507 1.52 -6.40 -14.24
C ASN A 507 1.16 -5.22 -13.33
N ASN A 508 1.77 -5.15 -12.18
CA ASN A 508 1.56 -4.07 -11.20
C ASN A 508 2.25 -2.74 -11.61
N MET A 509 3.31 -2.77 -12.41
CA MET A 509 3.96 -1.58 -12.97
C MET A 509 4.60 -0.63 -11.95
N ALA A 510 5.37 -1.13 -11.00
CA ALA A 510 6.01 -0.33 -9.94
C ALA A 510 5.01 0.37 -8.99
N ILE A 511 3.90 -0.29 -8.73
CA ILE A 511 2.85 0.21 -7.86
C ILE A 511 2.94 -0.52 -6.52
N GLY A 512 2.61 0.18 -5.42
CA GLY A 512 2.63 -0.39 -4.09
C GLY A 512 1.56 -1.44 -3.85
N MET A 513 1.73 -2.17 -2.78
CA MET A 513 0.71 -3.01 -2.17
C MET A 513 0.21 -2.33 -0.90
N TYR A 514 -1.10 -2.25 -0.72
CA TYR A 514 -1.71 -1.41 0.31
C TYR A 514 -2.50 -2.25 1.30
N ALA A 515 -2.27 -1.99 2.59
CA ALA A 515 -3.04 -2.58 3.67
C ALA A 515 -4.36 -1.83 3.83
N GLY A 516 -5.47 -2.53 3.82
CA GLY A 516 -6.75 -1.90 4.13
C GLY A 516 -6.94 -1.69 5.64
N ASN A 517 -7.73 -0.68 6.02
CA ASN A 517 -8.05 -0.39 7.43
C ASN A 517 -8.78 -1.53 8.16
N SER A 518 -9.24 -2.55 7.46
CA SER A 518 -9.94 -3.70 8.04
C SER A 518 -9.01 -4.80 8.56
N GLY A 519 -7.72 -4.65 8.42
CA GLY A 519 -6.71 -5.67 8.78
C GLY A 519 -6.87 -6.99 8.07
N ASN A 520 -6.20 -7.75 7.49
CA ASN A 520 -6.32 -9.01 6.73
C ASN A 520 -6.69 -8.88 5.24
N ALA A 521 -6.66 -7.69 4.69
CA ALA A 521 -6.78 -7.50 3.25
C ALA A 521 -5.55 -6.73 2.73
N LEU A 522 -5.08 -7.15 1.58
CA LEU A 522 -3.99 -6.52 0.85
C LEU A 522 -4.47 -6.20 -0.56
N TYR A 523 -4.31 -4.95 -0.95
CA TYR A 523 -4.77 -4.44 -2.24
C TYR A 523 -3.59 -4.23 -3.17
N CYS A 524 -3.71 -4.70 -4.40
CA CYS A 524 -2.71 -4.55 -5.45
C CYS A 524 -3.37 -4.01 -6.72
N PRO A 525 -3.17 -2.76 -7.08
CA PRO A 525 -3.57 -2.25 -8.39
C PRO A 525 -2.78 -2.89 -9.51
N THR A 526 -3.40 -3.03 -10.68
CA THR A 526 -2.74 -3.55 -11.88
C THR A 526 -2.82 -2.57 -13.05
N GLY A 527 -2.01 -2.81 -14.07
CA GLY A 527 -1.96 -1.97 -15.26
C GLY A 527 -3.24 -1.94 -16.10
N TYR A 528 -4.16 -2.89 -15.90
CA TYR A 528 -5.46 -2.97 -16.60
C TYR A 528 -6.62 -2.29 -15.87
N LEU A 529 -6.33 -1.48 -14.87
CA LEU A 529 -7.38 -0.85 -14.07
C LEU A 529 -8.15 -1.84 -13.18
N GLU A 530 -7.58 -3.00 -12.98
CA GLU A 530 -8.12 -3.98 -12.05
C GLU A 530 -7.48 -3.76 -10.69
N LEU A 531 -8.30 -3.79 -9.67
CA LEU A 531 -7.86 -3.82 -8.31
C LEU A 531 -7.98 -5.24 -7.79
N LEU A 532 -6.87 -5.83 -7.43
CA LEU A 532 -6.82 -7.13 -6.79
C LEU A 532 -6.88 -6.95 -5.29
N ARG A 533 -7.70 -7.73 -4.63
CA ARG A 533 -7.76 -7.82 -3.17
C ARG A 533 -7.46 -9.25 -2.76
N LEU A 534 -6.30 -9.46 -2.17
CA LEU A 534 -6.00 -10.69 -1.43
C LEU A 534 -6.53 -10.53 -0.02
N GLN A 535 -7.38 -11.44 0.41
CA GLN A 535 -7.85 -11.46 1.79
C GLN A 535 -7.94 -12.89 2.28
N ASP A 536 -7.75 -13.05 3.57
CA ASP A 536 -8.14 -14.28 4.24
C ASP A 536 -9.67 -14.32 4.39
N ARG A 537 -10.28 -15.42 4.03
CA ARG A 537 -11.69 -15.67 4.39
C ARG A 537 -11.90 -15.51 5.89
N PHE A 538 -10.84 -15.76 6.62
CA PHE A 538 -10.88 -15.89 8.04
C PHE A 538 -9.74 -15.10 8.68
N VAL A 539 -10.03 -14.23 9.63
CA VAL A 539 -9.01 -13.52 10.37
C VAL A 539 -8.66 -14.32 11.62
N TYR A 540 -7.38 -14.59 11.76
CA TYR A 540 -6.82 -15.20 12.94
C TYR A 540 -6.02 -14.17 13.74
N LEU A 541 -6.32 -14.03 15.02
CA LEU A 541 -5.56 -13.21 15.96
C LEU A 541 -5.00 -14.13 17.06
N PRO A 542 -3.79 -14.69 16.87
CA PRO A 542 -3.27 -15.73 17.77
C PRO A 542 -2.99 -15.25 19.20
N GLU A 543 -2.80 -13.97 19.41
CA GLU A 543 -2.45 -13.39 20.70
C GLU A 543 -3.63 -12.72 21.43
N MET A 544 -4.76 -12.56 20.77
CA MET A 544 -5.96 -11.99 21.38
C MET A 544 -6.96 -13.10 21.71
N PRO A 545 -7.40 -13.20 22.96
CA PRO A 545 -8.44 -14.15 23.35
C PRO A 545 -9.82 -13.78 22.79
N TYR A 546 -9.93 -12.67 22.09
CA TYR A 546 -11.14 -12.23 21.43
C TYR A 546 -10.82 -11.44 20.16
N ARG A 547 -11.75 -11.47 19.23
CA ARG A 547 -11.74 -10.66 18.01
C ARG A 547 -12.78 -9.54 18.14
N GLU A 548 -12.37 -8.34 17.81
CA GLU A 548 -13.24 -7.17 17.79
C GLU A 548 -13.87 -6.97 16.41
N VAL A 549 -15.18 -6.78 16.37
CA VAL A 549 -15.95 -6.44 15.16
C VAL A 549 -16.80 -5.22 15.49
N ASP A 550 -16.61 -4.14 14.74
CA ASP A 550 -17.44 -2.95 14.86
C ASP A 550 -18.76 -3.17 14.09
N LEU A 551 -19.84 -3.44 14.82
CA LEU A 551 -21.16 -3.69 14.20
C LEU A 551 -21.74 -2.44 13.54
N ASP A 552 -21.34 -1.24 13.93
CA ASP A 552 -21.81 0.00 13.31
C ASP A 552 -21.13 0.24 11.96
N LYS A 553 -19.93 -0.30 11.77
CA LYS A 553 -19.14 -0.26 10.54
C LYS A 553 -19.25 -1.54 9.70
N ALA A 554 -19.56 -2.68 10.29
CA ALA A 554 -19.81 -3.92 9.55
C ALA A 554 -20.95 -3.68 8.55
N ALA A 555 -20.78 -4.16 7.33
CA ALA A 555 -21.72 -3.97 6.24
C ALA A 555 -23.17 -4.11 6.71
N ARG A 556 -23.95 -3.07 6.52
CA ARG A 556 -25.33 -2.93 7.02
C ARG A 556 -26.28 -3.82 6.23
N ASN A 557 -26.10 -5.10 6.28
CA ASN A 557 -27.10 -6.05 5.83
C ASN A 557 -28.16 -6.16 6.92
N VAL A 558 -29.16 -5.31 6.84
CA VAL A 558 -30.36 -5.43 7.69
C VAL A 558 -31.11 -6.65 7.23
N LEU A 559 -31.26 -7.65 8.08
CA LEU A 559 -32.18 -8.76 7.84
C LEU A 559 -33.60 -8.24 7.71
N SER A 560 -34.25 -8.50 6.59
CA SER A 560 -35.68 -8.31 6.49
C SER A 560 -36.43 -9.36 7.34
N GLN A 561 -37.67 -9.04 7.73
CA GLN A 561 -38.52 -10.00 8.43
C GLN A 561 -38.61 -11.35 7.66
N GLU A 562 -38.74 -11.26 6.33
CA GLU A 562 -38.81 -12.45 5.47
C GLU A 562 -37.51 -13.26 5.48
N GLN A 563 -36.34 -12.60 5.51
CA GLN A 563 -35.04 -13.29 5.61
C GLN A 563 -34.86 -13.96 6.97
N PHE A 564 -35.29 -13.29 8.04
CA PHE A 564 -35.25 -13.80 9.39
C PHE A 564 -36.13 -15.06 9.55
N GLU A 565 -37.37 -15.00 9.10
CA GLU A 565 -38.30 -16.14 9.13
C GLU A 565 -37.82 -17.30 8.23
N ARG A 566 -37.30 -16.99 7.06
CA ARG A 566 -36.75 -17.99 6.13
C ARG A 566 -35.53 -18.71 6.73
N GLY A 567 -34.73 -18.01 7.53
CA GLY A 567 -33.61 -18.58 8.27
C GLY A 567 -34.03 -19.41 9.49
N GLY A 568 -35.33 -19.44 9.83
CA GLY A 568 -35.87 -20.17 10.97
C GLY A 568 -35.96 -19.35 12.25
N GLY A 569 -35.80 -18.02 12.18
CA GLY A 569 -35.99 -17.13 13.32
C GLY A 569 -37.46 -17.00 13.70
N GLU A 570 -37.75 -16.95 15.00
CA GLU A 570 -39.08 -16.76 15.57
C GLU A 570 -39.17 -15.37 16.20
N GLY A 571 -40.25 -14.67 15.92
CA GLY A 571 -40.53 -13.33 16.45
C GLY A 571 -40.49 -12.23 15.39
N THR A 572 -40.48 -10.98 15.85
CA THR A 572 -40.47 -9.80 14.98
C THR A 572 -39.08 -9.18 14.96
N VAL A 573 -38.48 -9.04 13.78
CA VAL A 573 -37.27 -8.25 13.62
C VAL A 573 -37.55 -6.80 13.94
N ALA A 574 -36.88 -6.28 14.95
CA ALA A 574 -36.99 -4.88 15.32
C ALA A 574 -36.40 -3.99 14.21
N SER A 575 -36.68 -2.69 14.28
CA SER A 575 -36.16 -1.70 13.34
C SER A 575 -34.62 -1.64 13.29
N TRP A 576 -33.97 -2.24 14.26
CA TRP A 576 -32.52 -2.43 14.30
C TRP A 576 -32.18 -3.92 14.27
N CYS A 577 -31.57 -4.37 13.20
CA CYS A 577 -30.99 -5.70 13.07
C CYS A 577 -29.70 -5.55 12.26
N ASN A 578 -28.59 -5.94 12.83
CA ASN A 578 -27.32 -5.90 12.14
C ASN A 578 -26.76 -7.31 12.02
N THR A 579 -26.27 -7.65 10.84
CA THR A 579 -25.60 -8.92 10.58
C THR A 579 -24.12 -8.70 10.39
N ALA A 580 -23.30 -9.37 11.18
CA ALA A 580 -21.87 -9.48 10.96
C ALA A 580 -21.53 -10.91 10.54
N THR A 581 -20.74 -11.03 9.48
CA THR A 581 -20.16 -12.30 9.08
C THR A 581 -18.79 -12.44 9.74
N ILE A 582 -18.62 -13.50 10.52
CA ILE A 582 -17.35 -13.85 11.14
C ILE A 582 -16.93 -15.21 10.60
N ARG A 583 -15.69 -15.28 10.18
CA ARG A 583 -15.16 -16.49 9.57
C ARG A 583 -14.01 -17.00 10.43
N ASN A 584 -13.82 -18.31 10.52
CA ASN A 584 -12.74 -18.99 11.26
C ASN A 584 -12.64 -18.62 12.72
N VAL A 585 -13.66 -18.91 13.48
CA VAL A 585 -13.58 -18.82 14.92
C VAL A 585 -13.15 -20.17 15.47
N HIS A 586 -11.96 -20.20 16.09
CA HIS A 586 -11.51 -21.39 16.79
C HIS A 586 -12.37 -21.66 18.02
N PRO A 587 -12.51 -22.91 18.43
CA PRO A 587 -13.12 -23.24 19.74
C PRO A 587 -12.49 -22.40 20.87
N ASN A 588 -13.31 -21.99 21.80
CA ASN A 588 -12.94 -21.15 22.95
C ASN A 588 -12.50 -19.71 22.59
N THR A 589 -12.81 -19.22 21.41
CA THR A 589 -12.56 -17.82 21.04
C THR A 589 -13.72 -16.94 21.49
N THR A 590 -13.44 -15.79 22.06
CA THR A 590 -14.42 -14.75 22.31
C THR A 590 -14.36 -13.72 21.20
N VAL A 591 -15.48 -13.46 20.57
CA VAL A 591 -15.63 -12.41 19.57
C VAL A 591 -16.31 -11.21 20.21
N ALA A 592 -15.71 -10.04 20.12
CA ALA A 592 -16.28 -8.79 20.62
C ALA A 592 -16.82 -7.95 19.46
N PHE A 593 -18.06 -7.49 19.62
CA PHE A 593 -18.73 -6.61 18.68
C PHE A 593 -18.94 -5.26 19.35
N ARG A 594 -18.47 -4.20 18.74
CA ARG A 594 -18.77 -2.84 19.16
C ARG A 594 -20.08 -2.36 18.58
N MET A 595 -20.86 -1.64 19.37
CA MET A 595 -22.16 -1.11 18.97
C MET A 595 -22.49 0.14 19.77
N ASN A 596 -23.02 1.17 19.11
CA ASN A 596 -23.33 2.45 19.74
C ASN A 596 -24.76 2.97 19.47
N ASN A 597 -25.51 2.32 18.59
CA ASN A 597 -26.85 2.75 18.17
C ASN A 597 -27.95 1.85 18.77
N LEU A 598 -27.79 1.45 20.03
CA LEU A 598 -28.73 0.61 20.73
C LEU A 598 -29.31 1.32 21.97
N SER A 599 -30.59 1.13 22.20
CA SER A 599 -31.25 1.56 23.42
C SER A 599 -32.28 0.53 23.86
N GLY A 600 -32.48 0.41 25.16
CA GLY A 600 -33.43 -0.52 25.75
C GLY A 600 -32.79 -1.50 26.73
N SER A 601 -33.59 -2.45 27.23
CA SER A 601 -33.09 -3.47 28.14
C SER A 601 -32.30 -4.56 27.44
N THR A 602 -31.16 -4.98 28.00
CA THR A 602 -30.41 -6.12 27.47
C THR A 602 -31.18 -7.45 27.56
N SER A 603 -32.20 -7.53 28.44
CA SER A 603 -33.09 -8.69 28.51
C SER A 603 -33.98 -8.86 27.26
N ASP A 604 -34.14 -7.78 26.49
CA ASP A 604 -34.95 -7.77 25.27
C ASP A 604 -34.12 -8.13 24.01
N LEU A 605 -32.80 -8.36 24.20
CA LEU A 605 -31.94 -8.77 23.14
C LEU A 605 -31.96 -10.29 22.96
N THR A 606 -32.09 -10.71 21.74
CA THR A 606 -31.90 -12.10 21.35
C THR A 606 -30.82 -12.16 20.27
N LEU A 607 -29.81 -12.98 20.51
CA LEU A 607 -28.73 -13.18 19.57
C LEU A 607 -29.01 -14.44 18.74
N TYR A 608 -28.88 -14.31 17.42
CA TYR A 608 -28.98 -15.41 16.49
C TYR A 608 -27.68 -15.54 15.71
N ALA A 609 -27.30 -16.77 15.39
CA ALA A 609 -26.23 -17.07 14.46
C ALA A 609 -26.73 -18.04 13.39
N TYR A 610 -26.20 -17.89 12.17
CA TYR A 610 -26.49 -18.85 11.11
C TYR A 610 -25.65 -20.12 11.32
N GLY A 611 -26.33 -21.23 11.47
CA GLY A 611 -25.70 -22.55 11.44
C GLY A 611 -25.19 -22.89 10.03
N THR A 612 -24.44 -23.97 9.97
CA THR A 612 -23.86 -24.47 8.70
C THR A 612 -24.90 -24.94 7.69
N ASP A 613 -26.12 -25.22 8.17
CA ASP A 613 -27.28 -25.55 7.34
C ASP A 613 -27.99 -24.30 6.77
N GLY A 614 -27.44 -23.10 7.03
CA GLY A 614 -28.02 -21.82 6.60
C GLY A 614 -29.24 -21.37 7.42
N ARG A 615 -29.53 -22.04 8.54
CA ARG A 615 -30.64 -21.65 9.43
C ARG A 615 -30.15 -20.79 10.57
N LEU A 616 -30.99 -19.85 11.00
CA LEU A 616 -30.75 -19.09 12.21
C LEU A 616 -31.01 -19.96 13.44
N GLN A 617 -30.05 -19.95 14.36
CA GLN A 617 -30.15 -20.62 15.66
C GLN A 617 -29.93 -19.57 16.73
N GLN A 618 -30.74 -19.61 17.78
CA GLN A 618 -30.59 -18.73 18.91
C GLN A 618 -29.32 -19.08 19.70
N VAL A 619 -28.48 -18.08 19.93
CA VAL A 619 -27.27 -18.25 20.76
C VAL A 619 -27.71 -18.28 22.23
N ALA A 620 -27.31 -19.33 22.93
CA ALA A 620 -27.61 -19.48 24.35
C ALA A 620 -27.06 -18.26 25.15
N SER A 621 -27.86 -17.78 26.10
CA SER A 621 -27.58 -16.53 26.82
C SER A 621 -26.28 -16.55 27.63
N GLU A 622 -25.82 -17.70 28.05
CA GLU A 622 -24.56 -17.91 28.75
C GLU A 622 -23.30 -17.74 27.86
N LEU A 623 -23.47 -17.78 26.53
CA LEU A 623 -22.39 -17.65 25.57
C LEU A 623 -22.13 -16.20 25.14
N TRP A 624 -22.93 -15.25 25.62
CA TRP A 624 -22.74 -13.85 25.27
C TRP A 624 -23.06 -12.90 26.43
N LYS A 625 -22.43 -11.74 26.40
CA LYS A 625 -22.69 -10.66 27.35
C LYS A 625 -22.45 -9.30 26.70
N ILE A 626 -23.14 -8.29 27.22
CA ILE A 626 -22.91 -6.90 26.85
C ILE A 626 -22.21 -6.20 27.99
N THR A 627 -21.16 -5.48 27.71
CA THR A 627 -20.38 -4.73 28.69
C THR A 627 -20.26 -3.27 28.25
N ASP A 628 -20.04 -2.39 29.22
CA ASP A 628 -19.60 -1.03 28.97
C ASP A 628 -18.08 -0.97 28.67
N GLU A 629 -17.57 0.21 28.44
CA GLU A 629 -16.14 0.48 28.18
C GLU A 629 -15.20 0.09 29.34
N THR A 630 -15.74 -0.13 30.55
CA THR A 630 -14.98 -0.63 31.71
C THR A 630 -14.95 -2.16 31.78
N GLY A 631 -15.72 -2.84 30.94
CA GLY A 631 -15.90 -4.29 30.92
C GLY A 631 -16.97 -4.79 31.92
N GLU A 632 -17.69 -3.88 32.58
CA GLU A 632 -18.80 -4.23 33.50
C GLU A 632 -20.05 -4.59 32.65
N ALA A 633 -20.73 -5.66 33.07
CA ALA A 633 -21.96 -6.08 32.44
C ALA A 633 -23.07 -5.05 32.62
N VAL A 634 -23.77 -4.71 31.56
CA VAL A 634 -24.87 -3.72 31.58
C VAL A 634 -26.21 -4.40 31.35
N THR A 635 -27.26 -3.84 31.94
CA THR A 635 -28.65 -4.30 31.80
C THR A 635 -29.51 -3.35 31.00
N GLU A 636 -29.07 -2.11 30.83
CA GLU A 636 -29.76 -1.07 30.08
C GLU A 636 -28.81 -0.43 29.08
N LEU A 637 -29.28 -0.24 27.86
CA LEU A 637 -28.54 0.37 26.74
C LEU A 637 -29.06 1.78 26.49
N THR A 638 -28.16 2.71 26.24
CA THR A 638 -28.45 4.11 25.94
C THR A 638 -27.90 4.42 24.53
N ASP A 639 -28.72 4.99 23.68
CA ASP A 639 -28.31 5.42 22.34
C ASP A 639 -27.13 6.40 22.40
N GLY A 640 -26.16 6.19 21.53
CA GLY A 640 -24.92 6.98 21.45
C GLY A 640 -23.84 6.59 22.46
N VAL A 641 -24.07 5.59 23.31
CA VAL A 641 -23.05 5.02 24.19
C VAL A 641 -22.44 3.77 23.55
N LEU A 642 -21.12 3.68 23.57
CA LEU A 642 -20.39 2.53 23.02
C LEU A 642 -20.46 1.33 23.97
N TYR A 643 -20.95 0.22 23.48
CA TYR A 643 -21.02 -1.05 24.20
C TYR A 643 -20.25 -2.14 23.44
N GLU A 644 -19.85 -3.17 24.17
CA GLU A 644 -19.29 -4.40 23.60
C GLU A 644 -20.24 -5.59 23.84
N LEU A 645 -20.69 -6.22 22.74
CA LEU A 645 -21.28 -7.56 22.78
C LEU A 645 -20.16 -8.57 22.63
N ARG A 646 -19.91 -9.36 23.66
CA ARG A 646 -18.91 -10.44 23.63
C ARG A 646 -19.61 -11.78 23.51
N VAL A 647 -19.28 -12.51 22.45
CA VAL A 647 -19.79 -13.85 22.17
C VAL A 647 -18.67 -14.86 22.33
N THR A 648 -18.83 -15.82 23.23
CA THR A 648 -17.86 -16.90 23.43
C THR A 648 -18.27 -18.11 22.60
N VAL A 649 -17.36 -18.53 21.72
CA VAL A 649 -17.48 -19.73 20.92
C VAL A 649 -16.86 -20.87 21.72
N ALA A 650 -17.71 -21.73 22.31
CA ALA A 650 -17.25 -22.86 23.11
C ALA A 650 -17.43 -24.18 22.32
N ASP A 651 -16.53 -25.14 22.55
CA ASP A 651 -16.78 -26.53 22.16
C ASP A 651 -18.02 -27.05 22.88
N GLY A 652 -19.02 -27.50 22.12
CA GLY A 652 -20.19 -28.14 22.67
C GLY A 652 -21.39 -27.22 22.97
N GLY A 653 -21.40 -25.98 22.48
CA GLY A 653 -22.64 -25.17 22.43
C GLY A 653 -23.61 -25.71 21.36
N ASP A 654 -24.84 -25.18 21.32
CA ASP A 654 -25.85 -25.52 20.32
C ASP A 654 -25.44 -25.19 18.85
N PHE A 655 -24.27 -24.57 18.70
CA PHE A 655 -23.59 -24.37 17.43
C PHE A 655 -22.53 -25.45 17.28
N ASP A 656 -22.63 -26.21 16.21
CA ASP A 656 -21.55 -27.07 15.79
C ASP A 656 -20.44 -26.23 15.16
N LEU A 657 -19.67 -25.57 16.02
CA LEU A 657 -18.49 -24.80 15.66
C LEU A 657 -17.23 -25.68 15.57
N SER A 658 -17.39 -27.00 15.73
CA SER A 658 -16.31 -27.97 15.62
C SER A 658 -15.71 -28.03 14.22
N GLU A 659 -16.40 -27.48 13.23
CA GLU A 659 -15.83 -27.22 11.91
C GLU A 659 -15.42 -25.76 11.84
N ALA A 660 -14.19 -25.46 12.25
CA ALA A 660 -13.53 -24.14 12.17
C ALA A 660 -13.51 -23.53 10.76
N GLU A 661 -14.01 -24.25 9.79
CA GLU A 661 -14.08 -23.91 8.38
C GLU A 661 -15.35 -23.18 7.98
N LYS A 662 -16.29 -22.93 8.89
CA LYS A 662 -17.60 -22.43 8.55
C LYS A 662 -17.81 -20.98 8.96
N GLU A 663 -18.44 -20.26 8.06
CA GLU A 663 -18.86 -18.88 8.24
C GLU A 663 -19.89 -18.77 9.35
N ILE A 664 -19.63 -17.95 10.38
CA ILE A 664 -20.61 -17.60 11.41
C ILE A 664 -21.22 -16.27 11.03
N LYS A 665 -22.51 -16.26 10.75
CA LYS A 665 -23.29 -15.03 10.60
C LYS A 665 -24.02 -14.77 11.91
N ILE A 666 -23.67 -13.68 12.58
CA ILE A 666 -24.34 -13.26 13.80
C ILE A 666 -25.33 -12.16 13.49
N SER A 667 -26.56 -12.35 13.91
CA SER A 667 -27.62 -11.36 13.82
C SER A 667 -28.07 -10.99 15.22
N VAL A 668 -27.98 -9.72 15.56
CA VAL A 668 -28.53 -9.19 16.81
C VAL A 668 -29.92 -8.68 16.53
N VAL A 669 -30.90 -9.26 17.17
CA VAL A 669 -32.32 -8.92 17.03
C VAL A 669 -32.79 -8.33 18.36
N LEU A 670 -33.29 -7.11 18.33
CA LEU A 670 -34.06 -6.55 19.43
C LEU A 670 -35.47 -7.13 19.35
N GLY A 671 -35.73 -8.12 20.17
CA GLY A 671 -37.08 -8.64 20.33
C GLY A 671 -37.94 -7.67 21.15
N LYS A 672 -39.18 -7.48 20.75
CA LYS A 672 -40.24 -7.04 21.65
C LYS A 672 -41.05 -8.24 22.03
#